data_3b8ec4b2af4ae8d1dc58952dee53ce04
#
_entry.id   3b8ec4b2af4ae8d1dc58952dee53ce04
#
_cell.length_a   1.000
_cell.length_b   1.000
_cell.length_c   1.000
_cell.angle_alpha   90.00
_cell.angle_beta   90.00
_cell.angle_gamma   90.00
#
_symmetry.space_group_name_H-M   'P 1'
#
loop_
_entity.id
_entity.type
_entity.pdbx_description
1 polymer ?
#
loop_
_entity_poly.entity_id
_entity_poly.type
_entity_poly.pdbx_seq_one_letter_code
_entity_poly.pdbx_strand_id
1 'polypeptide(L)'
;MTTPDRAPHPAKLILILILAMLPLAILGQDDLPQLPDADDVIASVEKDEESSSERADDDNDAFELEDVVTAADEKKSALAKFNNLMIGLLFFDISQGKITIDEVTEEGMALYDEYGNPAQRVIAVPFLVLFLLLGAIFFTFWYRWITVRGFKHAIQVIRGKYDNPEDTGEISHFRALTSALSATVGLGNIAGVAVAIQLGGPGAVFWMWITAIFGMASKFSSCTLSQLYRRTNADGSISGGPMYYLDMGLREKGPAWGLLGKVLGIMFAIMVMGGAIGGGNMFQANQTAEAISDTFKLDAELALSETDYTQLLAENAEHAPVLRSVTIAVDDERHIHLDDLTAVQQAALGNRLTDLKARASAGARRGIGIMLAIFAGAVILGGIKRIGAATSKIVPMMCGLYIVASLFVIIKHIDQLPHCFGLIFQMAFTQNAFYGGMVGVLIWGIKRAAFSNEAGLGSAAIAHAAAKTDEPVREGIVAMIGPFIDTIIVCTMTALVVIITGAWSDPSIPQSAGVSLTMAAFESTLGGFSYILTGCITLFAYSTMISWCYYGERGWIYLLDHFGGIGLRSVTVFRVVFVLCIVLGAVNPLSDVLTFSDVMILSMAFPNIVGSIILAPIVLKKVQDYWQRYQSGEMKPVK
;
A
#
# COMPACT_ATOMS: atom_id res chain seq x y z
N MET A 1 42.89 -15.90 32.33
CA MET A 1 42.85 -15.50 30.91
C MET A 1 41.46 -15.85 30.40
N THR A 2 40.52 -14.93 30.50
CA THR A 2 39.15 -15.06 30.04
C THR A 2 39.10 -14.55 28.60
N THR A 3 38.64 -15.39 27.68
CA THR A 3 38.40 -15.05 26.27
C THR A 3 37.30 -14.01 26.17
N PRO A 4 37.48 -12.93 25.38
CA PRO A 4 36.41 -11.96 25.20
C PRO A 4 35.27 -12.56 24.34
N ASP A 5 34.05 -12.47 24.86
CA ASP A 5 32.82 -12.75 24.13
C ASP A 5 32.80 -12.03 22.78
N ARG A 6 32.80 -12.79 21.70
CA ARG A 6 32.61 -12.25 20.36
C ARG A 6 31.17 -11.78 20.24
N ALA A 7 30.94 -10.49 20.14
CA ALA A 7 29.67 -9.92 19.75
C ALA A 7 29.14 -10.66 18.50
N PRO A 8 27.83 -10.96 18.41
CA PRO A 8 27.25 -11.68 17.28
C PRO A 8 27.55 -10.90 16.00
N HIS A 9 27.97 -11.62 14.97
CA HIS A 9 28.36 -11.06 13.68
C HIS A 9 27.16 -10.22 13.13
N PRO A 10 27.35 -8.95 12.75
CA PRO A 10 26.25 -8.04 12.37
C PRO A 10 25.35 -8.60 11.27
N ALA A 11 25.87 -9.46 10.40
CA ALA A 11 25.08 -10.18 9.40
C ALA A 11 24.02 -11.14 10.01
N LYS A 12 24.28 -11.72 11.21
CA LYS A 12 23.29 -12.55 11.91
C LYS A 12 22.16 -11.71 12.51
N LEU A 13 22.48 -10.52 13.03
CA LEU A 13 21.49 -9.62 13.60
C LEU A 13 20.54 -9.06 12.52
N ILE A 14 21.09 -8.77 11.33
CA ILE A 14 20.31 -8.31 10.17
C ILE A 14 19.43 -9.44 9.61
N LEU A 15 19.96 -10.66 9.54
CA LEU A 15 19.18 -11.83 9.13
C LEU A 15 18.03 -12.11 10.10
N ILE A 16 18.28 -11.95 11.41
CA ILE A 16 17.25 -12.07 12.46
C ILE A 16 16.22 -10.94 12.35
N LEU A 17 16.63 -9.71 12.07
CA LEU A 17 15.71 -8.58 11.83
C LEU A 17 14.88 -8.76 10.55
N ILE A 18 15.47 -9.30 9.49
CA ILE A 18 14.77 -9.59 8.24
C ILE A 18 13.83 -10.78 8.41
N LEU A 19 14.24 -11.83 9.13
CA LEU A 19 13.38 -12.97 9.48
C LEU A 19 12.27 -12.58 10.45
N ALA A 20 12.50 -11.61 11.33
CA ALA A 20 11.45 -11.03 12.18
C ALA A 20 10.48 -10.11 11.41
N MET A 21 10.86 -9.61 10.23
CA MET A 21 10.00 -8.89 9.30
C MET A 21 9.19 -9.82 8.37
N LEU A 22 9.57 -11.10 8.25
CA LEU A 22 8.75 -12.11 7.62
C LEU A 22 7.59 -12.42 8.59
N PRO A 23 6.34 -12.33 8.14
CA PRO A 23 5.23 -12.76 8.99
C PRO A 23 5.48 -14.21 9.43
N LEU A 24 5.29 -14.49 10.71
CA LEU A 24 5.44 -15.80 11.34
C LEU A 24 4.60 -16.94 10.69
N ALA A 25 3.86 -16.65 9.64
CA ALA A 25 3.10 -17.56 8.80
C ALA A 25 3.96 -18.59 8.00
N ILE A 26 5.30 -18.59 8.16
CA ILE A 26 6.17 -19.63 7.54
C ILE A 26 6.18 -20.93 8.37
N LEU A 27 5.80 -20.87 9.65
CA LEU A 27 5.59 -22.06 10.46
C LEU A 27 4.18 -22.57 10.17
N GLY A 28 4.10 -23.66 9.42
CA GLY A 28 2.83 -24.34 9.17
C GLY A 28 2.12 -24.69 10.50
N GLN A 29 0.80 -24.76 10.46
CA GLN A 29 -0.03 -25.12 11.62
C GLN A 29 0.34 -26.47 12.28
N ASP A 30 1.18 -27.26 11.65
CA ASP A 30 1.57 -28.61 12.12
C ASP A 30 2.76 -28.64 13.09
N ASP A 31 3.44 -27.51 13.36
CA ASP A 31 4.61 -27.41 14.25
C ASP A 31 4.37 -26.56 15.52
N LEU A 32 3.12 -26.31 15.88
CA LEU A 32 2.80 -25.70 17.17
C LEU A 32 2.92 -26.74 18.28
N PRO A 33 3.58 -26.44 19.43
CA PRO A 33 3.53 -27.31 20.59
C PRO A 33 2.08 -27.55 20.97
N GLN A 34 1.69 -28.81 21.16
CA GLN A 34 0.34 -29.18 21.56
C GLN A 34 -0.07 -28.36 22.78
N LEU A 35 -1.14 -27.62 22.63
CA LEU A 35 -1.81 -26.97 23.75
C LEU A 35 -2.35 -28.05 24.67
N PRO A 36 -2.34 -27.86 26.02
CA PRO A 36 -2.93 -28.82 26.95
C PRO A 36 -4.39 -29.09 26.58
N ASP A 37 -4.81 -30.33 26.71
CA ASP A 37 -6.16 -30.78 26.38
C ASP A 37 -7.21 -29.89 27.05
N ALA A 38 -8.31 -29.64 26.35
CA ALA A 38 -9.41 -28.83 26.84
C ALA A 38 -9.96 -29.33 28.19
N ASP A 39 -9.89 -30.63 28.45
CA ASP A 39 -10.30 -31.25 29.70
C ASP A 39 -9.39 -30.84 30.89
N ASP A 40 -8.08 -30.61 30.65
CA ASP A 40 -7.15 -30.15 31.69
C ASP A 40 -7.38 -28.66 32.02
N VAL A 41 -7.83 -27.87 31.06
CA VAL A 41 -8.17 -26.43 31.28
C VAL A 41 -9.51 -26.33 32.02
N ILE A 42 -10.49 -27.15 31.67
CA ILE A 42 -11.81 -27.20 32.36
C ILE A 42 -11.64 -27.65 33.80
N ALA A 43 -10.83 -28.70 34.06
CA ALA A 43 -10.53 -29.18 35.40
C ALA A 43 -9.78 -28.15 36.27
N SER A 44 -9.01 -27.23 35.65
CA SER A 44 -8.35 -26.14 36.38
C SER A 44 -9.34 -25.01 36.75
N VAL A 45 -10.31 -24.75 35.87
CA VAL A 45 -11.35 -23.73 36.12
C VAL A 45 -12.35 -24.20 37.16
N GLU A 46 -12.77 -25.48 37.11
CA GLU A 46 -13.67 -26.07 38.14
C GLU A 46 -13.02 -26.12 39.52
N LYS A 47 -11.69 -26.31 39.60
CA LYS A 47 -10.97 -26.28 40.89
C LYS A 47 -10.87 -24.86 41.49
N ASP A 48 -10.83 -23.84 40.64
CA ASP A 48 -10.82 -22.45 41.08
C ASP A 48 -12.23 -21.97 41.50
N GLU A 49 -13.32 -22.54 40.90
CA GLU A 49 -14.69 -22.24 41.34
C GLU A 49 -15.05 -22.91 42.67
N GLU A 50 -14.57 -24.14 42.95
CA GLU A 50 -14.78 -24.77 44.27
C GLU A 50 -14.01 -24.08 45.42
N SER A 51 -12.87 -23.44 45.09
CA SER A 51 -12.08 -22.68 46.07
C SER A 51 -12.63 -21.26 46.36
N SER A 52 -13.48 -20.75 45.47
CA SER A 52 -14.07 -19.41 45.59
C SER A 52 -15.42 -19.38 46.32
N SER A 53 -16.08 -20.56 46.48
CA SER A 53 -17.37 -20.65 47.17
C SER A 53 -17.30 -20.63 48.71
N GLU A 54 -16.09 -20.74 49.29
CA GLU A 54 -15.90 -20.70 50.78
C GLU A 54 -15.45 -19.34 51.34
N ARG A 55 -15.35 -18.29 50.50
CA ARG A 55 -15.00 -16.92 50.94
C ARG A 55 -15.94 -15.87 50.35
N ALA A 56 -17.20 -15.96 50.71
CA ALA A 56 -18.15 -14.89 50.50
C ALA A 56 -18.48 -14.24 51.85
N ASP A 57 -17.63 -13.28 52.22
CA ASP A 57 -18.00 -12.13 53.05
C ASP A 57 -16.87 -11.09 52.98
N ASP A 58 -17.27 -9.85 52.63
CA ASP A 58 -16.47 -8.62 52.58
C ASP A 58 -15.35 -8.55 51.50
N ASP A 59 -15.61 -7.93 50.37
CA ASP A 59 -15.05 -6.64 49.94
C ASP A 59 -15.47 -6.32 48.50
N ASN A 60 -15.79 -5.07 48.29
CA ASN A 60 -16.07 -4.41 47.03
C ASN A 60 -14.80 -4.36 46.15
N ASP A 61 -14.50 -5.41 45.41
CA ASP A 61 -13.47 -5.36 44.38
C ASP A 61 -14.12 -5.22 43.00
N ALA A 62 -14.01 -4.00 42.46
CA ALA A 62 -14.25 -3.71 41.05
C ALA A 62 -13.35 -4.63 40.24
N PHE A 63 -13.95 -5.55 39.46
CA PHE A 63 -13.27 -6.38 38.50
C PHE A 63 -12.59 -5.46 37.49
N GLU A 64 -11.27 -5.32 37.60
CA GLU A 64 -10.50 -4.39 36.78
C GLU A 64 -10.51 -4.92 35.32
N LEU A 65 -11.15 -4.16 34.46
CA LEU A 65 -11.09 -4.32 33.00
C LEU A 65 -9.65 -4.32 32.45
N GLU A 66 -8.67 -3.87 33.23
CA GLU A 66 -7.25 -3.87 32.87
C GLU A 66 -6.66 -5.28 32.69
N ASP A 67 -7.07 -6.27 33.47
CA ASP A 67 -6.53 -7.63 33.37
C ASP A 67 -7.02 -8.38 32.11
N VAL A 68 -8.22 -8.08 31.63
CA VAL A 68 -8.74 -8.65 30.37
C VAL A 68 -8.08 -8.00 29.15
N VAL A 69 -7.74 -6.73 29.25
CA VAL A 69 -7.03 -6.00 28.18
C VAL A 69 -5.57 -6.46 28.10
N THR A 70 -4.90 -6.73 29.22
CA THR A 70 -3.52 -7.23 29.23
C THR A 70 -3.40 -8.65 28.65
N ALA A 71 -4.35 -9.55 28.94
CA ALA A 71 -4.37 -10.90 28.38
C ALA A 71 -4.64 -10.93 26.85
N ALA A 72 -5.41 -9.97 26.34
CA ALA A 72 -5.63 -9.79 24.90
C ALA A 72 -4.38 -9.22 24.18
N ASP A 73 -3.57 -8.41 24.90
CA ASP A 73 -2.32 -7.85 24.34
C ASP A 73 -1.18 -8.87 24.24
N GLU A 74 -1.15 -9.91 25.07
CA GLU A 74 -0.12 -10.97 25.01
C GLU A 74 -0.23 -11.83 23.73
N LYS A 75 -1.41 -11.94 23.13
CA LYS A 75 -1.64 -12.73 21.89
C LYS A 75 -1.42 -11.95 20.59
N LYS A 76 -1.06 -10.66 20.64
CA LYS A 76 -0.78 -9.90 19.41
C LYS A 76 0.46 -10.45 18.70
N SER A 77 0.31 -10.72 17.39
CA SER A 77 1.40 -11.19 16.55
C SER A 77 2.61 -10.24 16.58
N ALA A 78 3.83 -10.73 16.36
CA ALA A 78 5.03 -9.90 16.26
C ALA A 78 4.87 -8.77 15.21
N LEU A 79 4.11 -9.04 14.15
CA LEU A 79 3.76 -8.07 13.12
C LEU A 79 2.86 -6.96 13.68
N ALA A 80 1.86 -7.29 14.50
CA ALA A 80 0.98 -6.30 15.13
C ALA A 80 1.77 -5.41 16.11
N LYS A 81 2.67 -5.99 16.91
CA LYS A 81 3.57 -5.22 17.82
C LYS A 81 4.48 -4.27 17.04
N PHE A 82 5.05 -4.72 15.91
CA PHE A 82 5.86 -3.89 15.02
C PHE A 82 5.04 -2.76 14.40
N ASN A 83 3.85 -3.07 13.87
CA ASN A 83 2.95 -2.07 13.29
C ASN A 83 2.58 -0.99 14.32
N ASN A 84 2.22 -1.38 15.54
CA ASN A 84 1.86 -0.44 16.62
C ASN A 84 3.04 0.48 16.99
N LEU A 85 4.26 -0.07 17.06
CA LEU A 85 5.48 0.72 17.29
C LEU A 85 5.70 1.76 16.18
N MET A 86 5.61 1.34 14.92
CA MET A 86 5.83 2.23 13.78
C MET A 86 4.72 3.28 13.65
N ILE A 87 3.47 2.90 13.95
CA ILE A 87 2.33 3.83 13.99
C ILE A 87 2.59 4.88 15.07
N GLY A 88 2.98 4.48 16.27
CA GLY A 88 3.29 5.41 17.36
C GLY A 88 4.43 6.37 17.06
N LEU A 89 5.45 5.94 16.29
CA LEU A 89 6.61 6.76 15.95
C LEU A 89 6.39 7.73 14.77
N LEU A 90 5.68 7.31 13.73
CA LEU A 90 5.60 8.05 12.46
C LEU A 90 4.19 8.53 12.11
N PHE A 91 3.18 7.87 12.66
CA PHE A 91 1.77 8.24 12.44
C PHE A 91 1.13 8.83 13.70
N PHE A 92 1.94 9.30 14.67
CA PHE A 92 1.38 9.92 15.86
C PHE A 92 0.39 11.03 15.50
N ASP A 93 -0.68 11.11 16.27
CA ASP A 93 -1.71 12.12 16.09
C ASP A 93 -1.23 13.49 16.56
N ILE A 94 -1.07 14.43 15.59
CA ILE A 94 -0.67 15.82 15.90
C ILE A 94 -1.77 16.53 16.68
N SER A 95 -3.04 16.17 16.47
CA SER A 95 -4.18 16.78 17.14
C SER A 95 -4.26 16.40 18.62
N GLN A 96 -3.56 15.32 19.04
CA GLN A 96 -3.62 14.76 20.39
C GLN A 96 -5.07 14.47 20.85
N GLY A 97 -5.89 13.98 19.93
CA GLY A 97 -7.30 13.69 20.19
C GLY A 97 -8.20 14.91 20.32
N LYS A 98 -7.71 16.13 20.00
CA LYS A 98 -8.49 17.37 20.16
C LYS A 98 -9.47 17.63 19.02
N ILE A 99 -9.34 16.92 17.91
CA ILE A 99 -10.27 17.03 16.79
C ILE A 99 -11.32 15.94 16.96
N THR A 100 -12.51 16.35 17.38
CA THR A 100 -13.68 15.49 17.50
C THR A 100 -14.77 15.97 16.56
N ILE A 101 -15.59 15.04 16.09
CA ILE A 101 -16.80 15.33 15.33
C ILE A 101 -17.96 14.57 15.96
N ASP A 102 -19.14 15.17 15.90
CA ASP A 102 -20.35 14.50 16.35
C ASP A 102 -20.70 13.36 15.38
N GLU A 103 -21.00 12.19 15.93
CA GLU A 103 -21.49 11.07 15.15
C GLU A 103 -22.95 11.31 14.75
N VAL A 104 -23.26 11.05 13.50
CA VAL A 104 -24.62 11.17 12.98
C VAL A 104 -25.04 9.88 12.26
N THR A 105 -26.35 9.63 12.24
CA THR A 105 -26.94 8.57 11.42
C THR A 105 -26.78 8.87 9.93
N GLU A 106 -27.07 7.88 9.06
CA GLU A 106 -27.10 8.07 7.61
C GLU A 106 -28.06 9.18 7.16
N GLU A 107 -29.10 9.45 7.95
CA GLU A 107 -30.07 10.53 7.72
C GLU A 107 -29.61 11.90 8.25
N GLY A 108 -28.40 11.97 8.84
CA GLY A 108 -27.81 13.21 9.37
C GLY A 108 -28.31 13.59 10.77
N MET A 109 -28.98 12.69 11.49
CA MET A 109 -29.39 12.91 12.87
C MET A 109 -28.24 12.63 13.83
N ALA A 110 -28.03 13.47 14.84
CA ALA A 110 -27.01 13.27 15.86
C ALA A 110 -27.24 11.96 16.62
N LEU A 111 -26.18 11.15 16.73
CA LEU A 111 -26.13 10.02 17.65
C LEU A 111 -25.78 10.53 19.04
N TYR A 112 -26.36 9.94 20.06
CA TYR A 112 -26.12 10.30 21.46
C TYR A 112 -25.54 9.08 22.19
N ASP A 113 -24.63 9.36 23.12
CA ASP A 113 -24.08 8.35 24.03
C ASP A 113 -25.13 7.93 25.10
N GLU A 114 -24.80 6.95 25.91
CA GLU A 114 -25.68 6.46 27.01
C GLU A 114 -26.02 7.51 28.07
N TYR A 115 -25.29 8.64 28.07
CA TYR A 115 -25.52 9.78 28.98
C TYR A 115 -26.31 10.93 28.34
N GLY A 116 -26.72 10.79 27.07
CA GLY A 116 -27.47 11.79 26.31
C GLY A 116 -26.63 12.94 25.76
N ASN A 117 -25.28 12.81 25.72
CA ASN A 117 -24.41 13.75 25.02
C ASN A 117 -24.24 13.30 23.55
N PRO A 118 -23.99 14.25 22.61
CA PRO A 118 -23.65 13.86 21.24
C PRO A 118 -22.46 12.89 21.23
N ALA A 119 -22.65 11.71 20.64
CA ALA A 119 -21.57 10.75 20.46
C ALA A 119 -20.48 11.39 19.60
N GLN A 120 -19.23 11.36 20.08
CA GLN A 120 -18.12 12.03 19.41
C GLN A 120 -17.07 11.02 18.95
N ARG A 121 -16.67 11.15 17.69
CA ARG A 121 -15.56 10.38 17.14
C ARG A 121 -14.31 11.24 17.06
N VAL A 122 -13.21 10.74 17.62
CA VAL A 122 -11.89 11.38 17.51
C VAL A 122 -11.30 11.14 16.13
N ILE A 123 -10.87 12.22 15.47
CA ILE A 123 -10.16 12.14 14.19
C ILE A 123 -8.67 12.34 14.45
N ALA A 124 -7.90 11.27 14.32
CA ALA A 124 -6.46 11.33 14.35
C ALA A 124 -5.92 11.99 13.07
N VAL A 125 -5.04 12.99 13.24
CA VAL A 125 -4.29 13.63 12.15
C VAL A 125 -2.87 13.09 12.14
N PRO A 126 -2.55 12.07 11.31
CA PRO A 126 -1.22 11.49 11.31
C PRO A 126 -0.18 12.49 10.82
N PHE A 127 0.88 12.69 11.61
CA PHE A 127 2.01 13.58 11.28
C PHE A 127 2.51 13.38 9.86
N LEU A 128 2.76 12.14 9.50
CA LEU A 128 3.39 11.79 8.23
C LEU A 128 2.55 12.17 7.00
N VAL A 129 1.21 12.09 7.13
CA VAL A 129 0.29 12.45 6.03
C VAL A 129 0.35 13.95 5.76
N LEU A 130 0.32 14.76 6.81
CA LEU A 130 0.44 16.21 6.68
C LEU A 130 1.84 16.62 6.20
N PHE A 131 2.88 15.94 6.69
CA PHE A 131 4.27 16.17 6.29
C PHE A 131 4.49 15.91 4.79
N LEU A 132 3.84 14.88 4.22
CA LEU A 132 3.83 14.60 2.78
C LEU A 132 3.26 15.77 1.97
N LEU A 133 2.09 16.28 2.37
CA LEU A 133 1.44 17.39 1.67
C LEU A 133 2.28 18.67 1.75
N LEU A 134 2.77 19.02 2.94
CA LEU A 134 3.59 20.20 3.15
C LEU A 134 4.90 20.14 2.37
N GLY A 135 5.55 18.95 2.33
CA GLY A 135 6.73 18.73 1.51
C GLY A 135 6.46 18.91 0.02
N ALA A 136 5.33 18.40 -0.48
CA ALA A 136 4.93 18.55 -1.88
C ALA A 136 4.66 20.02 -2.25
N ILE A 137 3.98 20.78 -1.37
CA ILE A 137 3.75 22.22 -1.51
C ILE A 137 5.08 22.95 -1.54
N PHE A 138 5.99 22.66 -0.58
CA PHE A 138 7.32 23.27 -0.53
C PHE A 138 8.07 23.10 -1.86
N PHE A 139 8.20 21.89 -2.40
CA PHE A 139 8.92 21.65 -3.64
C PHE A 139 8.29 22.34 -4.84
N THR A 140 6.96 22.44 -4.89
CA THR A 140 6.25 23.12 -5.98
C THR A 140 6.62 24.60 -6.05
N PHE A 141 6.60 25.30 -4.91
CA PHE A 141 6.98 26.70 -4.84
C PHE A 141 8.49 26.90 -4.99
N TRP A 142 9.31 26.04 -4.38
CA TRP A 142 10.78 26.10 -4.44
C TRP A 142 11.30 26.00 -5.87
N TYR A 143 10.74 25.08 -6.67
CA TYR A 143 11.10 24.92 -8.08
C TYR A 143 10.26 25.78 -9.03
N ARG A 144 9.53 26.77 -8.51
CA ARG A 144 8.78 27.76 -9.30
C ARG A 144 7.85 27.10 -10.32
N TRP A 145 7.00 26.18 -9.87
CA TRP A 145 6.02 25.50 -10.71
C TRP A 145 6.66 24.79 -11.91
N ILE A 146 7.78 24.10 -11.69
CA ILE A 146 8.46 23.31 -12.72
C ILE A 146 7.52 22.31 -13.39
N THR A 147 6.53 21.82 -12.68
CA THR A 147 5.50 20.88 -13.13
C THR A 147 4.69 21.44 -14.31
N VAL A 148 4.40 22.72 -14.32
CA VAL A 148 3.69 23.40 -15.43
C VAL A 148 4.67 23.76 -16.54
N ARG A 149 5.78 24.41 -16.18
CA ARG A 149 6.78 24.93 -17.13
C ARG A 149 7.49 23.82 -17.90
N GLY A 150 7.76 22.69 -17.24
CA GLY A 150 8.46 21.54 -17.80
C GLY A 150 7.57 20.53 -18.53
N PHE A 151 6.24 20.63 -18.41
CA PHE A 151 5.32 19.59 -18.87
C PHE A 151 5.47 19.28 -20.38
N LYS A 152 5.47 20.32 -21.22
CA LYS A 152 5.65 20.14 -22.67
C LYS A 152 7.02 19.53 -23.01
N HIS A 153 8.05 19.93 -22.29
CA HIS A 153 9.40 19.39 -22.48
C HIS A 153 9.48 17.91 -22.05
N ALA A 154 8.82 17.53 -20.95
CA ALA A 154 8.71 16.15 -20.51
C ALA A 154 8.17 15.23 -21.61
N ILE A 155 7.09 15.64 -22.28
CA ILE A 155 6.50 14.88 -23.39
C ILE A 155 7.49 14.73 -24.56
N GLN A 156 8.29 15.75 -24.85
CA GLN A 156 9.33 15.65 -25.90
C GLN A 156 10.42 14.65 -25.52
N VAL A 157 10.86 14.64 -24.27
CA VAL A 157 11.87 13.69 -23.77
C VAL A 157 11.33 12.27 -23.80
N ILE A 158 10.10 12.04 -23.31
CA ILE A 158 9.45 10.72 -23.32
C ILE A 158 9.32 10.16 -24.73
N ARG A 159 9.08 11.02 -25.73
CA ARG A 159 9.04 10.66 -27.17
C ARG A 159 10.41 10.36 -27.77
N GLY A 160 11.48 10.42 -26.98
CA GLY A 160 12.84 10.09 -27.40
C GLY A 160 13.56 11.21 -28.17
N LYS A 161 13.04 12.46 -28.17
CA LYS A 161 13.66 13.58 -28.91
C LYS A 161 15.09 13.89 -28.45
N TYR A 162 15.41 13.54 -27.21
CA TYR A 162 16.69 13.82 -26.55
C TYR A 162 17.41 12.52 -26.13
N ASP A 163 17.00 11.35 -26.63
CA ASP A 163 17.63 10.08 -26.32
C ASP A 163 18.99 9.98 -27.02
N ASN A 164 20.07 9.93 -26.24
CA ASN A 164 21.41 9.66 -26.74
C ASN A 164 21.83 8.25 -26.30
N PRO A 165 22.13 7.34 -27.23
CA PRO A 165 22.55 5.97 -26.88
C PRO A 165 23.88 5.90 -26.13
N GLU A 166 24.74 6.94 -26.24
CA GLU A 166 26.06 7.00 -25.59
C GLU A 166 25.97 7.48 -24.15
N ASP A 167 24.84 8.08 -23.72
CA ASP A 167 24.65 8.52 -22.34
C ASP A 167 24.72 7.34 -21.36
N THR A 168 25.20 7.64 -20.14
CA THR A 168 25.30 6.67 -19.06
C THR A 168 23.91 6.19 -18.62
N GLY A 169 23.74 4.87 -18.38
CA GLY A 169 22.48 4.30 -17.90
C GLY A 169 22.16 2.95 -18.55
N GLU A 170 21.06 2.32 -18.14
CA GLU A 170 20.68 0.98 -18.57
C GLU A 170 19.48 0.95 -19.52
N ILE A 171 18.52 1.88 -19.34
CA ILE A 171 17.23 1.91 -20.04
C ILE A 171 16.90 3.31 -20.56
N SER A 172 16.04 3.43 -21.60
CA SER A 172 15.59 4.72 -22.11
C SER A 172 14.67 5.45 -21.13
N HIS A 173 14.49 6.76 -21.31
CA HIS A 173 13.55 7.58 -20.54
C HIS A 173 12.14 6.99 -20.51
N PHE A 174 11.62 6.53 -21.65
CA PHE A 174 10.31 5.88 -21.74
C PHE A 174 10.25 4.59 -20.89
N ARG A 175 11.29 3.74 -20.95
CA ARG A 175 11.34 2.52 -20.13
C ARG A 175 11.50 2.81 -18.63
N ALA A 176 12.22 3.85 -18.26
CA ALA A 176 12.32 4.29 -16.87
C ALA A 176 10.96 4.77 -16.34
N LEU A 177 10.27 5.62 -17.12
CA LEU A 177 8.93 6.07 -16.78
C LEU A 177 7.93 4.90 -16.69
N THR A 178 7.92 3.99 -17.66
CA THR A 178 6.98 2.84 -17.61
C THR A 178 7.32 1.86 -16.51
N SER A 179 8.60 1.69 -16.14
CA SER A 179 8.98 0.90 -14.97
C SER A 179 8.50 1.55 -13.67
N ALA A 180 8.62 2.87 -13.54
CA ALA A 180 8.10 3.60 -12.40
C ALA A 180 6.57 3.62 -12.38
N LEU A 181 5.90 3.81 -13.52
CA LEU A 181 4.44 3.70 -13.64
C LEU A 181 3.94 2.30 -13.33
N SER A 182 4.69 1.27 -13.69
CA SER A 182 4.36 -0.12 -13.34
C SER A 182 4.33 -0.35 -11.82
N ALA A 183 5.20 0.33 -11.08
CA ALA A 183 5.18 0.25 -9.62
C ALA A 183 4.01 1.04 -9.00
N THR A 184 3.65 2.19 -9.60
CA THR A 184 2.64 3.11 -9.09
C THR A 184 1.24 2.77 -9.58
N VAL A 185 1.05 2.51 -10.89
CA VAL A 185 -0.23 2.15 -11.48
C VAL A 185 -0.51 0.67 -11.21
N GLY A 186 -1.03 0.40 -10.05
CA GLY A 186 -1.35 -0.93 -9.52
C GLY A 186 -2.73 -0.97 -8.90
N LEU A 187 -2.93 -1.88 -7.96
CA LEU A 187 -4.22 -1.99 -7.26
C LEU A 187 -4.49 -0.82 -6.31
N GLY A 188 -3.49 0.02 -6.01
CA GLY A 188 -3.71 1.31 -5.37
C GLY A 188 -4.67 2.23 -6.14
N ASN A 189 -4.65 2.17 -7.48
CA ASN A 189 -5.51 2.98 -8.35
C ASN A 189 -6.94 2.41 -8.47
N ILE A 190 -7.14 1.15 -8.17
CA ILE A 190 -8.43 0.45 -8.26
C ILE A 190 -9.01 0.27 -6.85
N ALA A 191 -8.47 -0.66 -6.08
CA ALA A 191 -8.90 -0.95 -4.72
C ALA A 191 -8.65 0.23 -3.76
N GLY A 192 -7.49 0.89 -3.84
CA GLY A 192 -7.13 1.99 -2.96
C GLY A 192 -8.03 3.22 -3.12
N VAL A 193 -8.44 3.54 -4.36
CA VAL A 193 -9.39 4.63 -4.66
C VAL A 193 -10.78 4.28 -4.16
N ALA A 194 -11.22 3.04 -4.37
CA ALA A 194 -12.51 2.55 -3.89
C ALA A 194 -12.61 2.67 -2.35
N VAL A 195 -11.58 2.21 -1.63
CA VAL A 195 -11.46 2.36 -0.17
C VAL A 195 -11.45 3.84 0.25
N ALA A 196 -10.74 4.71 -0.48
CA ALA A 196 -10.72 6.15 -0.17
C ALA A 196 -12.11 6.77 -0.24
N ILE A 197 -12.90 6.40 -1.26
CA ILE A 197 -14.25 6.93 -1.45
C ILE A 197 -15.21 6.32 -0.44
N GLN A 198 -15.10 5.04 -0.14
CA GLN A 198 -15.97 4.36 0.83
C GLN A 198 -15.78 4.89 2.26
N LEU A 199 -14.51 5.14 2.67
CA LEU A 199 -14.18 5.59 4.03
C LEU A 199 -14.10 7.11 4.18
N GLY A 200 -13.78 7.84 3.11
CA GLY A 200 -13.62 9.29 3.10
C GLY A 200 -14.70 10.03 2.30
N GLY A 201 -15.61 9.31 1.65
CA GLY A 201 -16.59 9.90 0.73
C GLY A 201 -15.99 10.37 -0.59
N PRO A 202 -16.83 10.75 -1.57
CA PRO A 202 -16.41 11.29 -2.87
C PRO A 202 -15.42 12.45 -2.81
N GLY A 203 -15.47 13.28 -1.75
CA GLY A 203 -14.56 14.41 -1.53
C GLY A 203 -13.08 14.02 -1.41
N ALA A 204 -12.77 12.78 -1.04
CA ALA A 204 -11.39 12.28 -0.97
C ALA A 204 -10.68 12.39 -2.34
N VAL A 205 -11.42 12.27 -3.45
CA VAL A 205 -10.88 12.40 -4.82
C VAL A 205 -10.31 13.79 -5.08
N PHE A 206 -10.98 14.84 -4.59
CA PHE A 206 -10.45 16.20 -4.69
C PHE A 206 -9.07 16.33 -4.02
N TRP A 207 -8.93 15.80 -2.82
CA TRP A 207 -7.66 15.84 -2.09
C TRP A 207 -6.59 14.94 -2.71
N MET A 208 -6.99 13.85 -3.37
CA MET A 208 -6.07 13.06 -4.21
C MET A 208 -5.52 13.89 -5.36
N TRP A 209 -6.35 14.68 -6.07
CA TRP A 209 -5.90 15.57 -7.14
C TRP A 209 -4.92 16.62 -6.64
N ILE A 210 -5.26 17.29 -5.54
CA ILE A 210 -4.38 18.29 -4.92
C ILE A 210 -3.02 17.68 -4.58
N THR A 211 -3.03 16.52 -3.92
CA THR A 211 -1.81 15.80 -3.54
C THR A 211 -0.99 15.40 -4.77
N ALA A 212 -1.61 14.97 -5.85
CA ALA A 212 -0.92 14.59 -7.08
C ALA A 212 -0.28 15.81 -7.77
N ILE A 213 -1.01 16.93 -7.92
CA ILE A 213 -0.52 18.14 -8.59
C ILE A 213 0.72 18.69 -7.86
N PHE A 214 0.66 18.83 -6.55
CA PHE A 214 1.80 19.27 -5.75
C PHE A 214 2.89 18.19 -5.68
N GLY A 215 2.51 16.93 -5.57
CA GLY A 215 3.40 15.78 -5.49
C GLY A 215 4.29 15.58 -6.71
N MET A 216 3.87 16.03 -7.91
CA MET A 216 4.71 16.03 -9.12
C MET A 216 6.07 16.71 -8.90
N ALA A 217 6.12 17.81 -8.14
CA ALA A 217 7.37 18.53 -7.86
C ALA A 217 8.26 17.78 -6.87
N SER A 218 7.68 17.06 -5.91
CA SER A 218 8.41 16.19 -5.00
C SER A 218 9.07 15.02 -5.75
N LYS A 219 8.33 14.40 -6.66
CA LYS A 219 8.85 13.31 -7.52
C LYS A 219 9.96 13.81 -8.45
N PHE A 220 9.80 15.00 -9.02
CA PHE A 220 10.84 15.68 -9.78
C PHE A 220 12.13 15.82 -8.97
N SER A 221 12.04 16.31 -7.73
CA SER A 221 13.21 16.50 -6.85
C SER A 221 13.95 15.20 -6.59
N SER A 222 13.23 14.18 -6.11
CA SER A 222 13.80 12.87 -5.76
C SER A 222 14.47 12.19 -6.97
N CYS A 223 13.84 12.22 -8.14
CA CYS A 223 14.39 11.59 -9.34
C CYS A 223 15.59 12.36 -9.90
N THR A 224 15.60 13.69 -9.83
CA THR A 224 16.79 14.51 -10.17
C THR A 224 17.96 14.19 -9.23
N LEU A 225 17.71 14.12 -7.90
CA LEU A 225 18.73 13.76 -6.92
C LEU A 225 19.25 12.33 -7.17
N SER A 226 18.39 11.40 -7.49
CA SER A 226 18.77 10.03 -7.76
C SER A 226 19.70 9.91 -8.98
N GLN A 227 19.46 10.69 -10.01
CA GLN A 227 20.34 10.78 -11.17
C GLN A 227 21.69 11.44 -10.85
N LEU A 228 21.70 12.49 -10.01
CA LEU A 228 22.92 13.20 -9.58
C LEU A 228 23.85 12.31 -8.76
N TYR A 229 23.28 11.44 -7.92
CA TYR A 229 24.03 10.63 -6.95
C TYR A 229 23.92 9.12 -7.22
N ARG A 230 23.61 8.72 -8.47
CA ARG A 230 23.63 7.31 -8.86
C ARG A 230 25.04 6.74 -8.88
N ARG A 231 25.17 5.46 -8.63
CA ARG A 231 26.43 4.72 -8.62
C ARG A 231 26.40 3.63 -9.71
N THR A 232 27.48 3.52 -10.45
CA THR A 232 27.71 2.36 -11.33
C THR A 232 28.40 1.26 -10.53
N ASN A 233 27.79 0.09 -10.46
CA ASN A 233 28.33 -1.07 -9.77
C ASN A 233 29.41 -1.78 -10.60
N ALA A 234 30.14 -2.72 -9.97
CA ALA A 234 31.22 -3.47 -10.62
C ALA A 234 30.75 -4.33 -11.82
N ASP A 235 29.47 -4.74 -11.84
CA ASP A 235 28.83 -5.47 -12.92
C ASP A 235 28.26 -4.55 -14.02
N GLY A 236 28.47 -3.24 -13.94
CA GLY A 236 27.96 -2.24 -14.85
C GLY A 236 26.48 -1.87 -14.62
N SER A 237 25.81 -2.45 -13.63
CA SER A 237 24.46 -2.06 -13.26
C SER A 237 24.44 -0.72 -12.53
N ILE A 238 23.29 0.00 -12.62
CA ILE A 238 23.12 1.28 -11.95
C ILE A 238 22.36 1.08 -10.64
N SER A 239 22.87 1.70 -9.58
CA SER A 239 22.21 1.82 -8.29
C SER A 239 21.96 3.28 -7.96
N GLY A 240 20.74 3.61 -7.57
CA GLY A 240 20.34 4.95 -7.15
C GLY A 240 19.08 4.89 -6.29
N GLY A 241 18.55 6.05 -5.98
CA GLY A 241 17.41 6.20 -5.09
C GLY A 241 17.77 6.98 -3.83
N PRO A 242 16.81 7.20 -2.93
CA PRO A 242 17.01 8.01 -1.72
C PRO A 242 18.17 7.56 -0.86
N MET A 243 18.36 6.26 -0.64
CA MET A 243 19.45 5.75 0.16
C MET A 243 20.83 6.22 -0.33
N TYR A 244 21.01 6.37 -1.64
CA TYR A 244 22.29 6.83 -2.23
C TYR A 244 22.45 8.34 -2.13
N TYR A 245 21.44 9.14 -2.54
CA TYR A 245 21.61 10.58 -2.49
C TYR A 245 21.53 11.16 -1.06
N LEU A 246 20.88 10.47 -0.12
CA LEU A 246 20.92 10.84 1.29
C LEU A 246 22.33 10.65 1.86
N ASP A 247 22.94 9.48 1.65
CA ASP A 247 24.28 9.19 2.14
C ASP A 247 25.34 10.08 1.44
N MET A 248 25.35 10.10 0.11
CA MET A 248 26.39 10.80 -0.66
C MET A 248 26.18 12.32 -0.65
N GLY A 249 24.97 12.79 -0.91
CA GLY A 249 24.69 14.21 -1.04
C GLY A 249 24.76 14.99 0.28
N LEU A 250 24.34 14.38 1.40
CA LEU A 250 24.49 15.02 2.71
C LEU A 250 25.95 15.01 3.18
N ARG A 251 26.73 14.00 2.80
CA ARG A 251 28.16 13.92 3.13
C ARG A 251 28.96 15.10 2.54
N GLU A 252 28.57 15.65 1.39
CA GLU A 252 29.18 16.84 0.79
C GLU A 252 29.06 18.09 1.67
N LYS A 253 28.11 18.12 2.60
CA LYS A 253 27.88 19.26 3.52
C LYS A 253 28.71 19.18 4.81
N GLY A 254 29.42 18.08 5.06
CA GLY A 254 30.29 17.90 6.23
C GLY A 254 30.03 16.62 7.01
N PRO A 255 30.90 16.29 8.01
CA PRO A 255 30.85 15.01 8.70
C PRO A 255 29.54 14.72 9.44
N ALA A 256 28.98 15.70 10.16
CA ALA A 256 27.71 15.54 10.89
C ALA A 256 26.54 15.28 9.94
N TRP A 257 26.50 15.98 8.82
CA TRP A 257 25.51 15.77 7.76
C TRP A 257 25.69 14.40 7.08
N GLY A 258 26.93 13.94 6.93
CA GLY A 258 27.23 12.61 6.40
C GLY A 258 26.73 11.49 7.31
N LEU A 259 26.83 11.65 8.65
CA LEU A 259 26.25 10.70 9.60
C LEU A 259 24.72 10.68 9.50
N LEU A 260 24.09 11.84 9.49
CA LEU A 260 22.64 11.95 9.30
C LEU A 260 22.21 11.30 7.98
N GLY A 261 22.93 11.57 6.88
CA GLY A 261 22.64 11.01 5.57
C GLY A 261 22.72 9.48 5.54
N LYS A 262 23.72 8.92 6.22
CA LYS A 262 23.85 7.47 6.36
C LYS A 262 22.71 6.85 7.15
N VAL A 263 22.30 7.47 8.27
CA VAL A 263 21.17 7.00 9.09
C VAL A 263 19.87 7.04 8.29
N LEU A 264 19.57 8.17 7.64
CA LEU A 264 18.39 8.32 6.80
C LEU A 264 18.42 7.36 5.59
N GLY A 265 19.58 7.10 5.00
CA GLY A 265 19.75 6.15 3.90
C GLY A 265 19.48 4.71 4.32
N ILE A 266 19.99 4.28 5.48
CA ILE A 266 19.72 2.95 6.05
C ILE A 266 18.22 2.81 6.39
N MET A 267 17.66 3.82 7.03
CA MET A 267 16.24 3.86 7.37
C MET A 267 15.37 3.71 6.10
N PHE A 268 15.66 4.48 5.05
CA PHE A 268 14.98 4.35 3.77
C PHE A 268 15.15 2.96 3.15
N ALA A 269 16.36 2.38 3.19
CA ALA A 269 16.61 1.05 2.63
C ALA A 269 15.78 -0.04 3.31
N ILE A 270 15.62 0.02 4.64
CA ILE A 270 14.76 -0.90 5.39
C ILE A 270 13.28 -0.70 4.98
N MET A 271 12.83 0.55 4.94
CA MET A 271 11.44 0.88 4.61
C MET A 271 11.07 0.49 3.18
N VAL A 272 11.97 0.69 2.21
CA VAL A 272 11.68 0.31 0.80
C VAL A 272 11.67 -1.21 0.62
N MET A 273 12.45 -1.98 1.38
CA MET A 273 12.35 -3.44 1.38
C MET A 273 11.01 -3.90 1.95
N GLY A 274 10.60 -3.34 3.10
CA GLY A 274 9.30 -3.64 3.69
C GLY A 274 8.14 -3.20 2.80
N GLY A 275 8.21 -2.02 2.20
CA GLY A 275 7.23 -1.53 1.23
C GLY A 275 7.13 -2.41 -0.01
N ALA A 276 8.26 -2.94 -0.48
CA ALA A 276 8.29 -3.87 -1.61
C ALA A 276 7.58 -5.19 -1.25
N ILE A 277 7.82 -5.73 -0.05
CA ILE A 277 7.17 -6.97 0.42
C ILE A 277 5.69 -6.72 0.70
N GLY A 278 5.32 -5.64 1.37
CA GLY A 278 3.93 -5.32 1.72
C GLY A 278 3.11 -4.85 0.52
N GLY A 279 3.18 -3.55 0.23
CA GLY A 279 2.32 -2.92 -0.78
C GLY A 279 2.66 -3.28 -2.22
N GLY A 280 3.96 -3.47 -2.50
CA GLY A 280 4.43 -3.87 -3.84
C GLY A 280 4.22 -5.35 -4.17
N ASN A 281 3.93 -6.19 -3.19
CA ASN A 281 3.82 -7.64 -3.35
C ASN A 281 2.57 -8.22 -2.70
N MET A 282 2.55 -8.33 -1.35
CA MET A 282 1.50 -9.03 -0.62
C MET A 282 0.12 -8.42 -0.89
N PHE A 283 0.00 -7.09 -0.87
CA PHE A 283 -1.25 -6.38 -1.20
C PHE A 283 -1.73 -6.67 -2.63
N GLN A 284 -0.81 -6.67 -3.60
CA GLN A 284 -1.13 -6.97 -4.98
C GLN A 284 -1.63 -8.41 -5.16
N ALA A 285 -0.93 -9.36 -4.54
CA ALA A 285 -1.29 -10.78 -4.59
C ALA A 285 -2.63 -11.05 -3.89
N ASN A 286 -2.87 -10.42 -2.73
CA ASN A 286 -4.11 -10.52 -1.97
C ASN A 286 -5.31 -10.09 -2.80
N GLN A 287 -5.28 -8.86 -3.32
CA GLN A 287 -6.38 -8.28 -4.08
C GLN A 287 -6.60 -8.95 -5.44
N THR A 288 -5.54 -9.52 -6.04
CA THR A 288 -5.69 -10.35 -7.25
C THR A 288 -6.39 -11.66 -6.94
N ALA A 289 -6.01 -12.31 -5.83
CA ALA A 289 -6.65 -13.54 -5.40
C ALA A 289 -8.14 -13.30 -5.05
N GLU A 290 -8.46 -12.17 -4.42
CA GLU A 290 -9.83 -11.72 -4.16
C GLU A 290 -10.61 -11.58 -5.47
N ALA A 291 -10.11 -10.76 -6.41
CA ALA A 291 -10.78 -10.52 -7.69
C ALA A 291 -11.04 -11.80 -8.49
N ILE A 292 -10.09 -12.73 -8.51
CA ILE A 292 -10.25 -14.02 -9.18
C ILE A 292 -11.28 -14.87 -8.43
N SER A 293 -11.23 -14.91 -7.10
CA SER A 293 -12.18 -15.67 -6.28
C SER A 293 -13.61 -15.18 -6.49
N ASP A 294 -13.85 -13.87 -6.43
CA ASP A 294 -15.16 -13.26 -6.66
C ASP A 294 -15.68 -13.55 -8.10
N THR A 295 -14.81 -13.38 -9.10
CA THR A 295 -15.21 -13.56 -10.51
C THR A 295 -15.61 -15.00 -10.84
N PHE A 296 -14.87 -15.96 -10.28
CA PHE A 296 -15.08 -17.39 -10.54
C PHE A 296 -15.87 -18.08 -9.44
N LYS A 297 -16.37 -17.31 -8.45
CA LYS A 297 -17.17 -17.82 -7.31
C LYS A 297 -16.46 -18.94 -6.53
N LEU A 298 -15.16 -18.79 -6.34
CA LEU A 298 -14.33 -19.77 -5.64
C LEU A 298 -14.51 -19.71 -4.10
N ASP A 299 -15.24 -18.72 -3.63
CA ASP A 299 -15.55 -18.38 -2.25
C ASP A 299 -17.05 -18.55 -1.90
N ALA A 300 -17.83 -19.10 -2.85
CA ALA A 300 -19.28 -19.24 -2.71
C ALA A 300 -19.69 -20.24 -1.62
N GLU A 301 -18.84 -21.21 -1.33
CA GLU A 301 -19.16 -22.32 -0.43
C GLU A 301 -17.98 -22.64 0.48
N LEU A 302 -18.27 -22.76 1.79
CA LEU A 302 -17.32 -23.18 2.81
C LEU A 302 -17.71 -24.54 3.36
N ALA A 303 -16.93 -25.58 3.04
CA ALA A 303 -17.09 -26.93 3.57
C ALA A 303 -16.25 -27.08 4.84
N LEU A 304 -16.86 -27.54 5.93
CA LEU A 304 -16.24 -27.70 7.25
C LEU A 304 -16.60 -29.06 7.85
N SER A 305 -15.68 -29.65 8.60
CA SER A 305 -16.00 -30.76 9.48
C SER A 305 -17.00 -30.30 10.55
N GLU A 306 -17.72 -31.26 11.17
CA GLU A 306 -18.67 -30.95 12.25
C GLU A 306 -17.98 -30.20 13.42
N THR A 307 -16.75 -30.59 13.74
CA THR A 307 -15.95 -29.96 14.80
C THR A 307 -15.61 -28.52 14.45
N ASP A 308 -15.08 -28.29 13.23
CA ASP A 308 -14.71 -26.93 12.78
C ASP A 308 -15.94 -26.03 12.65
N TYR A 309 -17.09 -26.59 12.24
CA TYR A 309 -18.35 -25.86 12.17
C TYR A 309 -18.84 -25.43 13.56
N THR A 310 -18.76 -26.33 14.54
CA THR A 310 -19.15 -26.03 15.93
C THR A 310 -18.24 -24.94 16.52
N GLN A 311 -16.94 -25.04 16.27
CA GLN A 311 -15.98 -24.02 16.68
C GLN A 311 -16.26 -22.68 16.00
N LEU A 312 -16.53 -22.68 14.68
CA LEU A 312 -16.90 -21.46 13.95
C LEU A 312 -18.13 -20.78 14.53
N LEU A 313 -19.16 -21.55 14.91
CA LEU A 313 -20.37 -21.00 15.53
C LEU A 313 -20.08 -20.43 16.93
N ALA A 314 -19.20 -21.05 17.70
CA ALA A 314 -18.79 -20.56 19.02
C ALA A 314 -17.99 -19.26 18.91
N GLU A 315 -17.03 -19.20 17.99
CA GLU A 315 -16.23 -17.99 17.70
C GLU A 315 -17.10 -16.81 17.17
N ASN A 316 -18.27 -17.13 16.60
CA ASN A 316 -19.17 -16.14 15.99
C ASN A 316 -20.60 -16.26 16.59
N ALA A 317 -20.71 -16.32 17.90
CA ALA A 317 -21.98 -16.57 18.59
C ALA A 317 -23.08 -15.57 18.20
N GLU A 318 -22.74 -14.31 18.00
CA GLU A 318 -23.64 -13.25 17.55
C GLU A 318 -24.23 -13.52 16.15
N HIS A 319 -23.44 -14.08 15.24
CA HIS A 319 -23.81 -14.37 13.86
C HIS A 319 -24.27 -15.81 13.63
N ALA A 320 -24.24 -16.65 14.66
CA ALA A 320 -24.59 -18.07 14.57
C ALA A 320 -26.00 -18.34 13.98
N PRO A 321 -27.03 -17.55 14.29
CA PRO A 321 -28.35 -17.75 13.68
C PRO A 321 -28.33 -17.56 12.16
N VAL A 322 -27.59 -16.57 11.66
CA VAL A 322 -27.45 -16.29 10.23
C VAL A 322 -26.71 -17.45 9.54
N LEU A 323 -25.58 -17.87 10.09
CA LEU A 323 -24.75 -18.95 9.55
C LEU A 323 -25.53 -20.27 9.48
N ARG A 324 -26.29 -20.61 10.53
CA ARG A 324 -27.14 -21.82 10.55
C ARG A 324 -28.21 -21.80 9.46
N SER A 325 -28.73 -20.63 9.10
CA SER A 325 -29.81 -20.51 8.09
C SER A 325 -29.37 -20.84 6.67
N VAL A 326 -28.05 -20.77 6.40
CA VAL A 326 -27.44 -21.01 5.08
C VAL A 326 -26.51 -22.23 5.06
N THR A 327 -26.60 -23.08 6.09
CA THR A 327 -25.79 -24.30 6.20
C THR A 327 -26.60 -25.52 5.80
N ILE A 328 -26.04 -26.35 4.95
CA ILE A 328 -26.58 -27.65 4.54
C ILE A 328 -25.63 -28.75 5.02
N ALA A 329 -26.17 -29.81 5.61
CA ALA A 329 -25.40 -30.99 5.96
C ALA A 329 -25.30 -31.90 4.73
N VAL A 330 -24.07 -32.26 4.35
CA VAL A 330 -23.80 -33.21 3.27
C VAL A 330 -22.79 -34.21 3.81
N ASP A 331 -23.22 -35.46 3.94
CA ASP A 331 -22.46 -36.54 4.61
C ASP A 331 -21.98 -36.10 6.02
N ASP A 332 -20.67 -36.15 6.28
CA ASP A 332 -20.05 -35.73 7.54
C ASP A 332 -19.55 -34.28 7.54
N GLU A 333 -19.89 -33.51 6.51
CA GLU A 333 -19.46 -32.10 6.37
C GLU A 333 -20.64 -31.13 6.45
N ARG A 334 -20.34 -29.90 6.88
CA ARG A 334 -21.26 -28.75 6.91
C ARG A 334 -20.87 -27.76 5.82
N HIS A 335 -21.74 -27.57 4.86
CA HIS A 335 -21.57 -26.68 3.72
C HIS A 335 -22.32 -25.37 3.97
N ILE A 336 -21.59 -24.27 4.15
CA ILE A 336 -22.15 -22.94 4.31
C ILE A 336 -22.16 -22.26 2.94
N HIS A 337 -23.36 -22.00 2.39
CA HIS A 337 -23.53 -21.32 1.11
C HIS A 337 -23.49 -19.80 1.31
N LEU A 338 -22.34 -19.19 1.06
CA LEU A 338 -22.12 -17.75 1.29
C LEU A 338 -22.76 -16.88 0.20
N ASP A 339 -23.03 -17.43 -0.99
CA ASP A 339 -23.73 -16.72 -2.08
C ASP A 339 -25.25 -16.66 -1.88
N ASP A 340 -25.81 -17.52 -1.03
CA ASP A 340 -27.24 -17.56 -0.74
C ASP A 340 -27.66 -16.54 0.35
N LEU A 341 -26.71 -15.78 0.88
CA LEU A 341 -26.96 -14.74 1.87
C LEU A 341 -27.72 -13.56 1.26
N THR A 342 -28.81 -13.18 1.89
CA THR A 342 -29.53 -11.94 1.56
C THR A 342 -28.71 -10.70 1.89
N ALA A 343 -29.00 -9.56 1.27
CA ALA A 343 -28.30 -8.29 1.55
C ALA A 343 -28.30 -7.92 3.04
N VAL A 344 -29.40 -8.20 3.75
CA VAL A 344 -29.51 -7.97 5.20
C VAL A 344 -28.57 -8.88 6.00
N GLN A 345 -28.46 -10.15 5.61
CA GLN A 345 -27.54 -11.11 6.25
C GLN A 345 -26.09 -10.78 5.95
N GLN A 346 -25.78 -10.32 4.73
CA GLN A 346 -24.45 -9.85 4.36
C GLN A 346 -24.04 -8.61 5.17
N ALA A 347 -24.93 -7.64 5.31
CA ALA A 347 -24.72 -6.46 6.14
C ALA A 347 -24.54 -6.82 7.64
N ALA A 348 -25.33 -7.78 8.14
CA ALA A 348 -25.19 -8.26 9.52
C ALA A 348 -23.83 -8.94 9.79
N LEU A 349 -23.31 -9.70 8.83
CA LEU A 349 -21.99 -10.34 8.94
C LEU A 349 -20.84 -9.33 8.80
N GLY A 350 -21.04 -8.24 8.04
CA GLY A 350 -20.02 -7.20 7.86
C GLY A 350 -18.65 -7.76 7.47
N ASN A 351 -17.62 -7.40 8.22
CA ASN A 351 -16.24 -7.86 7.97
C ASN A 351 -16.06 -9.38 8.12
N ARG A 352 -16.94 -10.07 8.87
CA ARG A 352 -16.90 -11.53 9.02
C ARG A 352 -17.19 -12.26 7.72
N LEU A 353 -18.03 -11.69 6.85
CA LEU A 353 -18.27 -12.26 5.52
C LEU A 353 -16.98 -12.36 4.70
N THR A 354 -16.15 -11.33 4.75
CA THR A 354 -14.84 -11.32 4.07
C THR A 354 -13.92 -12.41 4.60
N ASP A 355 -13.88 -12.61 5.92
CA ASP A 355 -13.07 -13.68 6.54
C ASP A 355 -13.57 -15.08 6.15
N LEU A 356 -14.90 -15.30 6.13
CA LEU A 356 -15.50 -16.56 5.72
C LEU A 356 -15.23 -16.88 4.25
N LYS A 357 -15.39 -15.91 3.37
CA LYS A 357 -15.06 -16.03 1.95
C LYS A 357 -13.58 -16.31 1.72
N ALA A 358 -12.70 -15.67 2.49
CA ALA A 358 -11.26 -15.95 2.45
C ALA A 358 -10.92 -17.38 2.88
N ARG A 359 -11.61 -17.92 3.91
CA ARG A 359 -11.47 -19.34 4.33
C ARG A 359 -11.98 -20.29 3.25
N ALA A 360 -13.14 -20.03 2.65
CA ALA A 360 -13.74 -20.83 1.58
C ALA A 360 -12.80 -20.94 0.36
N SER A 361 -12.20 -19.85 -0.03
CA SER A 361 -11.29 -19.77 -1.19
C SER A 361 -9.81 -20.07 -0.87
N ALA A 362 -9.45 -20.44 0.36
CA ALA A 362 -8.05 -20.56 0.80
C ALA A 362 -7.18 -21.46 -0.10
N GLY A 363 -7.71 -22.61 -0.52
CA GLY A 363 -7.02 -23.52 -1.44
C GLY A 363 -6.79 -22.90 -2.83
N ALA A 364 -7.81 -22.25 -3.39
CA ALA A 364 -7.76 -21.56 -4.66
C ALA A 364 -6.82 -20.35 -4.59
N ARG A 365 -6.92 -19.54 -3.53
CA ARG A 365 -6.04 -18.37 -3.29
C ARG A 365 -4.56 -18.79 -3.21
N ARG A 366 -4.25 -19.93 -2.57
CA ARG A 366 -2.90 -20.49 -2.55
C ARG A 366 -2.44 -20.87 -3.96
N GLY A 367 -3.27 -21.53 -4.76
CA GLY A 367 -2.99 -21.86 -6.16
C GLY A 367 -2.73 -20.63 -7.02
N ILE A 368 -3.56 -19.59 -6.87
CA ILE A 368 -3.39 -18.29 -7.55
C ILE A 368 -2.07 -17.64 -7.15
N GLY A 369 -1.75 -17.63 -5.84
CA GLY A 369 -0.49 -17.10 -5.33
C GLY A 369 0.74 -17.81 -5.91
N ILE A 370 0.71 -19.12 -6.02
CA ILE A 370 1.79 -19.92 -6.64
C ILE A 370 1.93 -19.59 -8.13
N MET A 371 0.82 -19.47 -8.86
CA MET A 371 0.82 -19.09 -10.27
C MET A 371 1.45 -17.70 -10.46
N LEU A 372 1.02 -16.70 -9.69
CA LEU A 372 1.59 -15.35 -9.72
C LEU A 372 3.09 -15.37 -9.38
N ALA A 373 3.50 -16.15 -8.38
CA ALA A 373 4.89 -16.29 -7.97
C ALA A 373 5.79 -16.84 -9.09
N ILE A 374 5.31 -17.85 -9.84
CA ILE A 374 6.03 -18.42 -10.98
C ILE A 374 6.19 -17.37 -12.08
N PHE A 375 5.12 -16.69 -12.48
CA PHE A 375 5.17 -15.67 -13.53
C PHE A 375 6.03 -14.46 -13.15
N ALA A 376 5.88 -13.96 -11.93
CA ALA A 376 6.69 -12.85 -11.44
C ALA A 376 8.18 -13.24 -11.35
N GLY A 377 8.49 -14.40 -10.78
CA GLY A 377 9.84 -14.93 -10.67
C GLY A 377 10.54 -15.05 -12.04
N ALA A 378 9.83 -15.48 -13.08
CA ALA A 378 10.37 -15.60 -14.42
C ALA A 378 10.86 -14.26 -15.01
N VAL A 379 10.24 -13.13 -14.67
CA VAL A 379 10.66 -11.79 -15.12
C VAL A 379 11.71 -11.19 -14.20
N ILE A 380 11.54 -11.31 -12.90
CA ILE A 380 12.42 -10.73 -11.86
C ILE A 380 13.88 -11.19 -12.02
N LEU A 381 14.11 -12.45 -12.38
CA LEU A 381 15.46 -12.99 -12.58
C LEU A 381 16.28 -12.25 -13.65
N GLY A 382 15.63 -11.55 -14.58
CA GLY A 382 16.29 -10.79 -15.66
C GLY A 382 16.69 -9.34 -15.30
N GLY A 383 16.42 -8.88 -14.07
CA GLY A 383 16.76 -7.53 -13.60
C GLY A 383 16.05 -6.40 -14.35
N ILE A 384 16.51 -5.14 -14.12
CA ILE A 384 15.82 -3.94 -14.62
C ILE A 384 15.64 -3.89 -16.15
N LYS A 385 16.59 -4.43 -16.90
CA LYS A 385 16.48 -4.43 -18.37
C LYS A 385 15.30 -5.26 -18.85
N ARG A 386 15.08 -6.43 -18.22
CA ARG A 386 13.96 -7.31 -18.53
C ARG A 386 12.63 -6.77 -17.99
N ILE A 387 12.66 -6.23 -16.78
CA ILE A 387 11.53 -5.53 -16.16
C ILE A 387 11.13 -4.36 -17.08
N GLY A 388 12.04 -3.46 -17.45
CA GLY A 388 11.75 -2.33 -18.32
C GLY A 388 11.26 -2.72 -19.71
N ALA A 389 11.71 -3.85 -20.25
CA ALA A 389 11.19 -4.37 -21.51
C ALA A 389 9.76 -4.91 -21.39
N ALA A 390 9.44 -5.59 -20.29
CA ALA A 390 8.09 -6.08 -20.00
C ALA A 390 7.11 -4.92 -19.71
N THR A 391 7.47 -4.02 -18.79
CA THR A 391 6.61 -2.92 -18.37
C THR A 391 6.33 -1.90 -19.48
N SER A 392 7.28 -1.68 -20.39
CA SER A 392 7.08 -0.81 -21.57
C SER A 392 5.97 -1.29 -22.52
N LYS A 393 5.57 -2.54 -22.43
CA LYS A 393 4.45 -3.13 -23.20
C LYS A 393 3.20 -3.29 -22.34
N ILE A 394 3.36 -3.82 -21.12
CA ILE A 394 2.25 -4.12 -20.21
C ILE A 394 1.55 -2.84 -19.77
N VAL A 395 2.31 -1.81 -19.33
CA VAL A 395 1.73 -0.60 -18.74
C VAL A 395 0.83 0.17 -19.72
N PRO A 396 1.24 0.48 -20.96
CA PRO A 396 0.35 1.15 -21.90
C PRO A 396 -0.88 0.31 -22.24
N MET A 397 -0.72 -1.02 -22.36
CA MET A 397 -1.82 -1.93 -22.68
C MET A 397 -2.84 -1.99 -21.52
N MET A 398 -2.38 -2.23 -20.29
CA MET A 398 -3.28 -2.34 -19.13
C MET A 398 -4.00 -1.03 -18.84
N CYS A 399 -3.27 0.12 -18.86
CA CYS A 399 -3.88 1.44 -18.67
C CYS A 399 -4.88 1.75 -19.77
N GLY A 400 -4.54 1.45 -21.04
CA GLY A 400 -5.44 1.67 -22.17
C GLY A 400 -6.72 0.85 -22.06
N LEU A 401 -6.61 -0.44 -21.73
CA LEU A 401 -7.77 -1.31 -21.52
C LEU A 401 -8.66 -0.81 -20.38
N TYR A 402 -8.04 -0.46 -19.23
CA TYR A 402 -8.77 0.06 -18.08
C TYR A 402 -9.48 1.40 -18.37
N ILE A 403 -8.80 2.33 -19.05
CA ILE A 403 -9.37 3.63 -19.42
C ILE A 403 -10.56 3.42 -20.38
N VAL A 404 -10.43 2.56 -21.38
CA VAL A 404 -11.52 2.26 -22.32
C VAL A 404 -12.72 1.66 -21.59
N ALA A 405 -12.48 0.71 -20.68
CA ALA A 405 -13.51 0.12 -19.85
C ALA A 405 -14.24 1.16 -18.98
N SER A 406 -13.46 2.01 -18.30
CA SER A 406 -14.01 3.08 -17.45
C SER A 406 -14.78 4.12 -18.27
N LEU A 407 -14.27 4.52 -19.43
CA LEU A 407 -14.97 5.44 -20.32
C LEU A 407 -16.30 4.89 -20.82
N PHE A 408 -16.38 3.57 -21.06
CA PHE A 408 -17.64 2.93 -21.44
C PHE A 408 -18.70 3.11 -20.34
N VAL A 409 -18.37 2.87 -19.07
CA VAL A 409 -19.28 3.09 -17.93
C VAL A 409 -19.68 4.56 -17.83
N ILE A 410 -18.70 5.47 -17.89
CA ILE A 410 -18.92 6.92 -17.77
C ILE A 410 -19.81 7.44 -18.90
N ILE A 411 -19.58 7.02 -20.14
CA ILE A 411 -20.40 7.44 -21.30
C ILE A 411 -21.83 6.94 -21.19
N LYS A 412 -22.02 5.71 -20.70
CA LYS A 412 -23.37 5.13 -20.50
C LYS A 412 -24.18 5.92 -19.47
N HIS A 413 -23.52 6.56 -18.51
CA HIS A 413 -24.12 7.36 -17.45
C HIS A 413 -23.69 8.84 -17.51
N ILE A 414 -23.52 9.38 -18.72
CA ILE A 414 -22.96 10.73 -18.95
C ILE A 414 -23.80 11.83 -18.32
N ASP A 415 -25.11 11.60 -18.19
CA ASP A 415 -26.07 12.50 -17.54
C ASP A 415 -25.77 12.74 -16.06
N GLN A 416 -25.18 11.75 -15.38
CA GLN A 416 -24.81 11.83 -13.96
C GLN A 416 -23.43 12.47 -13.73
N LEU A 417 -22.61 12.64 -14.76
CA LEU A 417 -21.25 13.14 -14.64
C LEU A 417 -21.17 14.52 -13.96
N PRO A 418 -22.02 15.53 -14.29
CA PRO A 418 -22.01 16.81 -13.58
C PRO A 418 -22.33 16.67 -12.08
N HIS A 419 -23.26 15.78 -11.73
CA HIS A 419 -23.61 15.48 -10.33
C HIS A 419 -22.42 14.88 -9.58
N CYS A 420 -21.69 13.94 -10.19
CA CYS A 420 -20.49 13.32 -9.58
C CYS A 420 -19.39 14.33 -9.28
N PHE A 421 -19.11 15.23 -10.22
CA PHE A 421 -18.18 16.35 -9.95
C PHE A 421 -18.71 17.24 -8.84
N GLY A 422 -20.03 17.53 -8.83
CA GLY A 422 -20.67 18.27 -7.75
C GLY A 422 -20.44 17.63 -6.39
N LEU A 423 -20.63 16.30 -6.26
CA LEU A 423 -20.37 15.55 -5.03
C LEU A 423 -18.89 15.62 -4.62
N ILE A 424 -17.95 15.43 -5.56
CA ILE A 424 -16.52 15.50 -5.28
C ILE A 424 -16.14 16.87 -4.67
N PHE A 425 -16.58 17.98 -5.28
CA PHE A 425 -16.26 19.30 -4.78
C PHE A 425 -17.01 19.65 -3.49
N GLN A 426 -18.29 19.33 -3.40
CA GLN A 426 -19.10 19.61 -2.22
C GLN A 426 -18.57 18.87 -1.00
N MET A 427 -18.37 17.54 -1.12
CA MET A 427 -17.95 16.71 0.01
C MET A 427 -16.48 16.88 0.40
N ALA A 428 -15.66 17.51 -0.44
CA ALA A 428 -14.28 17.85 -0.11
C ALA A 428 -14.17 18.87 1.03
N PHE A 429 -15.20 19.70 1.24
CA PHE A 429 -15.20 20.82 2.18
C PHE A 429 -16.35 20.78 3.18
N THR A 430 -17.22 19.78 3.11
CA THR A 430 -18.36 19.65 4.01
C THR A 430 -17.93 19.03 5.34
N GLN A 431 -18.44 19.59 6.44
CA GLN A 431 -18.28 19.02 7.78
C GLN A 431 -19.32 17.91 8.02
N ASN A 432 -19.28 16.85 7.23
CA ASN A 432 -20.16 15.72 7.46
C ASN A 432 -19.49 14.74 8.44
N ALA A 433 -20.11 14.54 9.59
CA ALA A 433 -19.60 13.67 10.65
C ALA A 433 -19.46 12.21 10.23
N PHE A 434 -20.31 11.72 9.32
CA PHE A 434 -20.27 10.34 8.81
C PHE A 434 -18.92 9.97 8.19
N TYR A 435 -18.26 10.91 7.47
CA TYR A 435 -16.96 10.68 6.82
C TYR A 435 -15.76 11.21 7.61
N GLY A 436 -15.94 11.59 8.87
CA GLY A 436 -14.85 12.16 9.64
C GLY A 436 -14.62 13.65 9.39
N GLY A 437 -15.61 14.36 8.83
CA GLY A 437 -15.50 15.78 8.48
C GLY A 437 -14.46 16.06 7.40
N MET A 438 -14.24 17.33 7.10
CA MET A 438 -13.26 17.78 6.09
C MET A 438 -11.85 17.22 6.35
N VAL A 439 -11.43 17.10 7.62
CA VAL A 439 -10.10 16.61 7.99
C VAL A 439 -9.96 15.12 7.68
N GLY A 440 -10.96 14.30 7.99
CA GLY A 440 -10.95 12.88 7.67
C GLY A 440 -10.90 12.61 6.16
N VAL A 441 -11.73 13.32 5.39
CA VAL A 441 -11.75 13.27 3.93
C VAL A 441 -10.38 13.64 3.32
N LEU A 442 -9.75 14.71 3.83
CA LEU A 442 -8.41 15.14 3.44
C LEU A 442 -7.36 14.06 3.74
N ILE A 443 -7.38 13.47 4.93
CA ILE A 443 -6.41 12.45 5.34
C ILE A 443 -6.51 11.21 4.43
N TRP A 444 -7.72 10.72 4.17
CA TRP A 444 -7.93 9.59 3.27
C TRP A 444 -7.47 9.90 1.86
N GLY A 445 -7.79 11.08 1.33
CA GLY A 445 -7.35 11.52 0.01
C GLY A 445 -5.84 11.56 -0.12
N ILE A 446 -5.13 12.19 0.84
CA ILE A 446 -3.66 12.28 0.82
C ILE A 446 -3.02 10.89 0.96
N LYS A 447 -3.49 10.08 1.94
CA LYS A 447 -2.95 8.74 2.22
C LYS A 447 -3.04 7.85 0.99
N ARG A 448 -4.19 7.80 0.34
CA ARG A 448 -4.40 6.96 -0.85
C ARG A 448 -3.69 7.51 -2.09
N ALA A 449 -3.63 8.82 -2.27
CA ALA A 449 -2.83 9.41 -3.35
C ALA A 449 -1.35 9.09 -3.20
N ALA A 450 -0.78 9.28 -2.01
CA ALA A 450 0.62 8.98 -1.74
C ALA A 450 0.94 7.49 -1.95
N PHE A 451 0.06 6.60 -1.51
CA PHE A 451 0.19 5.16 -1.74
C PHE A 451 0.15 4.81 -3.23
N SER A 452 -0.73 5.45 -4.01
CA SER A 452 -0.90 5.20 -5.44
C SER A 452 0.25 5.76 -6.25
N ASN A 453 0.49 7.09 -6.20
CA ASN A 453 1.44 7.77 -7.10
C ASN A 453 2.88 7.86 -6.58
N GLU A 454 3.15 7.41 -5.35
CA GLU A 454 4.47 7.44 -4.69
C GLU A 454 5.12 8.83 -4.61
N ALA A 455 4.36 9.91 -4.78
CA ALA A 455 4.90 11.26 -4.70
C ALA A 455 5.31 11.62 -3.27
N GLY A 456 6.56 12.02 -3.09
CA GLY A 456 7.13 12.28 -1.77
C GLY A 456 7.71 11.05 -1.07
N LEU A 457 7.43 9.84 -1.53
CA LEU A 457 7.99 8.61 -0.97
C LEU A 457 9.44 8.36 -1.39
N GLY A 458 9.79 8.71 -2.64
CA GLY A 458 11.13 8.56 -3.18
C GLY A 458 11.40 7.21 -3.87
N SER A 459 10.51 6.23 -3.78
CA SER A 459 10.66 4.89 -4.36
C SER A 459 10.88 4.91 -5.87
N ALA A 460 10.07 5.67 -6.62
CA ALA A 460 10.19 5.81 -8.07
C ALA A 460 11.58 6.31 -8.53
N ALA A 461 12.28 7.06 -7.69
CA ALA A 461 13.63 7.54 -7.97
C ALA A 461 14.64 6.40 -8.20
N ILE A 462 14.34 5.20 -7.69
CA ILE A 462 15.15 3.99 -7.88
C ILE A 462 15.11 3.53 -9.35
N ALA A 463 13.91 3.48 -9.97
CA ALA A 463 13.79 3.13 -11.38
C ALA A 463 14.36 4.21 -12.30
N HIS A 464 14.08 5.48 -11.97
CA HIS A 464 14.56 6.63 -12.74
C HIS A 464 16.08 6.80 -12.71
N ALA A 465 16.78 6.28 -11.68
CA ALA A 465 18.24 6.24 -11.66
C ALA A 465 18.86 5.45 -12.83
N ALA A 466 18.18 4.42 -13.30
CA ALA A 466 18.65 3.54 -14.38
C ALA A 466 18.49 4.17 -15.78
N ALA A 467 17.82 5.32 -15.90
CA ALA A 467 17.61 5.98 -17.20
C ALA A 467 18.94 6.44 -17.81
N LYS A 468 19.06 6.24 -19.14
CA LYS A 468 20.19 6.72 -19.93
C LYS A 468 20.10 8.22 -20.12
N THR A 469 20.88 8.97 -19.35
CA THR A 469 21.03 10.43 -19.51
C THR A 469 22.22 10.94 -18.71
N ASP A 470 22.94 11.91 -19.24
CA ASP A 470 23.95 12.67 -18.51
C ASP A 470 23.34 14.00 -17.95
N GLU A 471 22.05 14.23 -18.18
CA GLU A 471 21.31 15.40 -17.70
C GLU A 471 20.29 15.00 -16.60
N PRO A 472 20.65 15.10 -15.33
CA PRO A 472 19.79 14.67 -14.20
C PRO A 472 18.41 15.34 -14.17
N VAL A 473 18.36 16.63 -14.52
CA VAL A 473 17.11 17.42 -14.56
C VAL A 473 16.15 16.89 -15.63
N ARG A 474 16.69 16.40 -16.75
CA ARG A 474 15.89 15.83 -17.85
C ARG A 474 15.05 14.63 -17.35
N GLU A 475 15.67 13.74 -16.58
CA GLU A 475 14.96 12.60 -16.03
C GLU A 475 13.98 12.99 -14.91
N GLY A 476 14.33 13.98 -14.09
CA GLY A 476 13.39 14.54 -13.12
C GLY A 476 12.12 15.08 -13.78
N ILE A 477 12.27 15.78 -14.93
CA ILE A 477 11.14 16.31 -15.73
C ILE A 477 10.28 15.15 -16.28
N VAL A 478 10.87 14.05 -16.70
CA VAL A 478 10.11 12.84 -17.11
C VAL A 478 9.34 12.26 -15.93
N ALA A 479 10.01 12.09 -14.79
CA ALA A 479 9.43 11.46 -13.61
C ALA A 479 8.20 12.19 -13.04
N MET A 480 8.16 13.54 -13.15
CA MET A 480 7.03 14.32 -12.66
C MET A 480 5.69 14.03 -13.36
N ILE A 481 5.72 13.41 -14.56
CA ILE A 481 4.51 13.02 -15.30
C ILE A 481 3.82 11.82 -14.64
N GLY A 482 4.57 11.04 -13.85
CA GLY A 482 4.02 9.85 -13.18
C GLY A 482 2.74 10.11 -12.38
N PRO A 483 2.72 11.02 -11.39
CA PRO A 483 1.52 11.32 -10.61
C PRO A 483 0.36 11.87 -11.45
N PHE A 484 0.63 12.56 -12.56
CA PHE A 484 -0.40 13.02 -13.47
C PHE A 484 -1.11 11.84 -14.15
N ILE A 485 -0.36 10.89 -14.71
CA ILE A 485 -0.95 9.70 -15.35
C ILE A 485 -1.65 8.83 -14.31
N ASP A 486 -0.98 8.56 -13.20
CA ASP A 486 -1.47 7.69 -12.14
C ASP A 486 -2.76 8.22 -11.52
N THR A 487 -2.71 9.42 -10.95
CA THR A 487 -3.79 9.93 -10.10
C THR A 487 -4.80 10.78 -10.88
N ILE A 488 -4.31 11.75 -11.70
CA ILE A 488 -5.24 12.64 -12.42
C ILE A 488 -5.98 11.89 -13.53
N ILE A 489 -5.37 10.86 -14.14
CA ILE A 489 -6.06 10.07 -15.17
C ILE A 489 -6.64 8.79 -14.56
N VAL A 490 -5.80 7.84 -14.14
CA VAL A 490 -6.27 6.48 -13.80
C VAL A 490 -7.14 6.44 -12.55
N CYS A 491 -6.71 7.07 -11.42
CA CYS A 491 -7.54 7.11 -10.21
C CYS A 491 -8.85 7.88 -10.44
N THR A 492 -8.85 8.93 -11.29
CA THR A 492 -10.09 9.66 -11.62
C THR A 492 -11.08 8.77 -12.37
N MET A 493 -10.59 7.91 -13.29
CA MET A 493 -11.47 6.95 -13.98
C MET A 493 -12.15 6.01 -12.98
N THR A 494 -11.38 5.42 -12.06
CA THR A 494 -11.94 4.57 -10.99
C THR A 494 -12.95 5.34 -10.13
N ALA A 495 -12.58 6.54 -9.69
CA ALA A 495 -13.43 7.36 -8.83
C ALA A 495 -14.78 7.68 -9.50
N LEU A 496 -14.75 8.10 -10.75
CA LEU A 496 -15.99 8.40 -11.48
C LEU A 496 -16.87 7.17 -11.65
N VAL A 497 -16.30 6.01 -11.98
CA VAL A 497 -17.06 4.76 -12.08
C VAL A 497 -17.74 4.41 -10.76
N VAL A 498 -16.99 4.43 -9.66
CA VAL A 498 -17.50 4.08 -8.32
C VAL A 498 -18.58 5.06 -7.84
N ILE A 499 -18.41 6.36 -8.13
CA ILE A 499 -19.38 7.40 -7.72
C ILE A 499 -20.65 7.34 -8.59
N ILE A 500 -20.50 7.26 -9.92
CA ILE A 500 -21.61 7.24 -10.89
C ILE A 500 -22.54 6.04 -10.64
N THR A 501 -21.99 4.88 -10.33
CA THR A 501 -22.77 3.67 -10.09
C THR A 501 -23.42 3.62 -8.70
N GLY A 502 -23.03 4.51 -7.78
CA GLY A 502 -23.51 4.51 -6.41
C GLY A 502 -22.93 3.40 -5.53
N ALA A 503 -22.03 2.57 -6.04
CA ALA A 503 -21.47 1.42 -5.33
C ALA A 503 -20.76 1.82 -4.00
N TRP A 504 -20.25 3.04 -3.91
CA TRP A 504 -19.54 3.53 -2.72
C TRP A 504 -20.44 3.66 -1.47
N SER A 505 -21.76 3.79 -1.65
CA SER A 505 -22.76 3.92 -0.59
C SER A 505 -23.69 2.71 -0.50
N ASP A 506 -23.39 1.61 -1.17
CA ASP A 506 -24.18 0.38 -1.12
C ASP A 506 -23.88 -0.39 0.19
N PRO A 507 -24.87 -0.52 1.11
CA PRO A 507 -24.67 -1.19 2.39
C PRO A 507 -24.44 -2.71 2.25
N SER A 508 -24.75 -3.30 1.10
CA SER A 508 -24.48 -4.72 0.84
C SER A 508 -22.99 -5.03 0.59
N ILE A 509 -22.18 -4.00 0.31
CA ILE A 509 -20.76 -4.14 0.06
C ILE A 509 -20.01 -3.86 1.37
N PRO A 510 -19.23 -4.84 1.90
CA PRO A 510 -18.49 -4.66 3.15
C PRO A 510 -17.58 -3.42 3.11
N GLN A 511 -17.42 -2.77 4.27
CA GLN A 511 -16.49 -1.63 4.37
C GLN A 511 -15.06 -2.09 4.08
N SER A 512 -14.32 -1.26 3.35
CA SER A 512 -12.95 -1.57 2.91
C SER A 512 -12.83 -2.78 1.97
N ALA A 513 -13.91 -3.10 1.24
CA ALA A 513 -13.94 -4.25 0.31
C ALA A 513 -12.89 -4.17 -0.83
N GLY A 514 -12.14 -3.07 -0.94
CA GLY A 514 -11.02 -2.96 -1.87
C GLY A 514 -11.44 -3.14 -3.33
N VAL A 515 -10.93 -4.20 -3.96
CA VAL A 515 -11.19 -4.49 -5.38
C VAL A 515 -12.64 -4.89 -5.64
N SER A 516 -13.28 -5.59 -4.71
CA SER A 516 -14.68 -6.09 -4.86
C SER A 516 -15.66 -4.93 -5.03
N LEU A 517 -15.45 -3.80 -4.35
CA LEU A 517 -16.25 -2.58 -4.55
C LEU A 517 -16.18 -2.07 -6.00
N THR A 518 -14.96 -2.01 -6.55
CA THR A 518 -14.78 -1.58 -7.94
C THR A 518 -15.39 -2.58 -8.92
N MET A 519 -15.27 -3.88 -8.65
CA MET A 519 -15.87 -4.94 -9.45
C MET A 519 -17.39 -4.83 -9.47
N ALA A 520 -18.03 -4.64 -8.31
CA ALA A 520 -19.47 -4.41 -8.21
C ALA A 520 -19.91 -3.17 -9.01
N ALA A 521 -19.15 -2.07 -8.93
CA ALA A 521 -19.42 -0.85 -9.70
C ALA A 521 -19.42 -1.09 -11.23
N PHE A 522 -18.49 -1.85 -11.75
CA PHE A 522 -18.43 -2.18 -13.17
C PHE A 522 -19.53 -3.17 -13.58
N GLU A 523 -19.77 -4.22 -12.78
CA GLU A 523 -20.74 -5.25 -13.04
C GLU A 523 -22.19 -4.70 -13.07
N SER A 524 -22.50 -3.69 -12.24
CA SER A 524 -23.80 -3.02 -12.22
C SER A 524 -24.15 -2.35 -13.56
N THR A 525 -23.16 -2.01 -14.36
CA THR A 525 -23.36 -1.35 -15.67
C THR A 525 -23.50 -2.34 -16.81
N LEU A 526 -22.76 -3.44 -16.79
CA LEU A 526 -22.75 -4.46 -17.84
C LEU A 526 -22.39 -5.82 -17.23
N GLY A 527 -23.34 -6.75 -17.22
CA GLY A 527 -23.12 -8.10 -16.72
C GLY A 527 -21.97 -8.81 -17.45
N GLY A 528 -21.11 -9.47 -16.69
CA GLY A 528 -19.91 -10.13 -17.19
C GLY A 528 -18.69 -9.21 -17.35
N PHE A 529 -18.78 -7.95 -16.93
CA PHE A 529 -17.65 -7.01 -16.96
C PHE A 529 -16.54 -7.41 -15.97
N SER A 530 -16.89 -8.13 -14.91
CA SER A 530 -15.96 -8.67 -13.90
C SER A 530 -14.84 -9.48 -14.53
N TYR A 531 -15.09 -10.25 -15.59
CA TYR A 531 -14.03 -11.03 -16.28
C TYR A 531 -12.95 -10.13 -16.91
N ILE A 532 -13.37 -9.04 -17.57
CA ILE A 532 -12.44 -8.08 -18.18
C ILE A 532 -11.66 -7.35 -17.10
N LEU A 533 -12.35 -6.91 -16.05
CA LEU A 533 -11.74 -6.18 -14.94
C LEU A 533 -10.75 -7.05 -14.16
N THR A 534 -11.07 -8.32 -13.91
CA THR A 534 -10.16 -9.29 -13.26
C THR A 534 -8.90 -9.49 -14.09
N GLY A 535 -9.00 -9.53 -15.42
CA GLY A 535 -7.84 -9.53 -16.30
C GLY A 535 -6.99 -8.25 -16.15
N CYS A 536 -7.63 -7.08 -16.09
CA CYS A 536 -6.94 -5.81 -15.83
C CYS A 536 -6.25 -5.83 -14.45
N ILE A 537 -6.96 -6.18 -13.38
CA ILE A 537 -6.46 -6.28 -12.01
C ILE A 537 -5.22 -7.17 -11.94
N THR A 538 -5.28 -8.34 -12.57
CA THR A 538 -4.16 -9.28 -12.61
C THR A 538 -2.93 -8.67 -13.30
N LEU A 539 -3.11 -7.95 -14.41
CA LEU A 539 -2.01 -7.27 -15.12
C LEU A 539 -1.43 -6.11 -14.29
N PHE A 540 -2.27 -5.32 -13.63
CA PHE A 540 -1.85 -4.23 -12.75
C PHE A 540 -1.02 -4.77 -11.58
N ALA A 541 -1.53 -5.77 -10.86
CA ALA A 541 -0.85 -6.41 -9.76
C ALA A 541 0.49 -7.02 -10.19
N TYR A 542 0.47 -7.80 -11.26
CA TYR A 542 1.67 -8.44 -11.80
C TYR A 542 2.76 -7.43 -12.15
N SER A 543 2.38 -6.35 -12.86
CA SER A 543 3.33 -5.31 -13.24
C SER A 543 3.93 -4.59 -12.03
N THR A 544 3.11 -4.35 -11.00
CA THR A 544 3.54 -3.73 -9.74
C THR A 544 4.52 -4.62 -8.99
N MET A 545 4.22 -5.92 -8.84
CA MET A 545 5.10 -6.87 -8.17
C MET A 545 6.50 -6.93 -8.80
N ILE A 546 6.60 -7.01 -10.12
CA ILE A 546 7.91 -7.09 -10.79
C ILE A 546 8.73 -5.80 -10.63
N SER A 547 8.09 -4.63 -10.58
CA SER A 547 8.77 -3.35 -10.42
C SER A 547 9.20 -3.09 -8.97
N TRP A 548 8.34 -3.39 -8.01
CA TRP A 548 8.66 -3.25 -6.59
C TRP A 548 9.75 -4.21 -6.11
N CYS A 549 9.86 -5.41 -6.72
CA CYS A 549 10.98 -6.30 -6.45
C CYS A 549 12.33 -5.61 -6.73
N TYR A 550 12.42 -4.86 -7.84
CA TYR A 550 13.63 -4.09 -8.14
C TYR A 550 13.89 -3.00 -7.10
N TYR A 551 12.85 -2.33 -6.58
CA TYR A 551 13.02 -1.32 -5.54
C TYR A 551 13.58 -1.92 -4.25
N GLY A 552 12.99 -3.01 -3.78
CA GLY A 552 13.46 -3.72 -2.60
C GLY A 552 14.87 -4.30 -2.78
N GLU A 553 15.17 -4.83 -3.96
CA GLU A 553 16.52 -5.32 -4.33
C GLU A 553 17.59 -4.23 -4.19
N ARG A 554 17.31 -2.99 -4.61
CA ARG A 554 18.25 -1.87 -4.46
C ARG A 554 18.44 -1.46 -3.01
N GLY A 555 17.39 -1.51 -2.19
CA GLY A 555 17.47 -1.35 -0.73
C GLY A 555 18.34 -2.42 -0.07
N TRP A 556 18.13 -3.69 -0.46
CA TRP A 556 18.91 -4.83 0.00
C TRP A 556 20.40 -4.69 -0.33
N ILE A 557 20.73 -4.34 -1.58
CA ILE A 557 22.12 -4.14 -2.01
C ILE A 557 22.77 -3.02 -1.19
N TYR A 558 22.12 -1.87 -1.04
CA TYR A 558 22.64 -0.75 -0.28
C TYR A 558 22.92 -1.14 1.17
N LEU A 559 21.97 -1.81 1.82
CA LEU A 559 22.09 -2.20 3.22
C LEU A 559 23.24 -3.20 3.45
N LEU A 560 23.30 -4.26 2.65
CA LEU A 560 24.31 -5.31 2.81
C LEU A 560 25.70 -4.92 2.31
N ASP A 561 25.82 -3.95 1.41
CA ASP A 561 27.12 -3.37 1.04
C ASP A 561 27.73 -2.60 2.22
N HIS A 562 26.90 -1.96 3.07
CA HIS A 562 27.35 -1.28 4.28
C HIS A 562 27.79 -2.24 5.41
N PHE A 563 27.23 -3.45 5.43
CA PHE A 563 27.47 -4.43 6.49
C PHE A 563 28.32 -5.63 6.08
N GLY A 564 29.05 -5.56 4.97
CA GLY A 564 29.96 -6.65 4.59
C GLY A 564 30.28 -6.76 3.09
N GLY A 565 29.80 -5.84 2.24
CA GLY A 565 30.10 -5.83 0.81
C GLY A 565 29.51 -7.01 0.03
N ILE A 566 28.45 -7.64 0.56
CA ILE A 566 27.83 -8.85 -0.02
C ILE A 566 26.51 -8.55 -0.75
N GLY A 567 26.11 -7.28 -0.85
CA GLY A 567 24.80 -6.88 -1.38
C GLY A 567 24.49 -7.48 -2.75
N LEU A 568 25.34 -7.24 -3.75
CA LEU A 568 25.16 -7.78 -5.11
C LEU A 568 25.17 -9.31 -5.15
N ARG A 569 25.99 -9.96 -4.31
CA ARG A 569 26.11 -11.44 -4.33
C ARG A 569 24.90 -12.13 -3.71
N SER A 570 24.24 -11.47 -2.78
CA SER A 570 23.10 -12.02 -2.02
C SER A 570 21.72 -11.61 -2.57
N VAL A 571 21.67 -10.83 -3.64
CA VAL A 571 20.41 -10.32 -4.21
C VAL A 571 19.41 -11.43 -4.57
N THR A 572 19.89 -12.61 -4.95
CA THR A 572 19.05 -13.77 -5.25
C THR A 572 18.24 -14.21 -4.02
N VAL A 573 18.82 -14.08 -2.82
CA VAL A 573 18.11 -14.40 -1.56
C VAL A 573 16.91 -13.49 -1.39
N PHE A 574 17.08 -12.18 -1.60
CA PHE A 574 15.96 -11.24 -1.55
C PHE A 574 14.86 -11.58 -2.57
N ARG A 575 15.24 -11.93 -3.81
CA ARG A 575 14.30 -12.31 -4.87
C ARG A 575 13.49 -13.55 -4.50
N VAL A 576 14.15 -14.57 -3.91
CA VAL A 576 13.45 -15.79 -3.45
C VAL A 576 12.47 -15.47 -2.33
N VAL A 577 12.91 -14.72 -1.32
CA VAL A 577 12.03 -14.27 -0.22
C VAL A 577 10.85 -13.48 -0.77
N PHE A 578 11.10 -12.54 -1.68
CA PHE A 578 10.05 -11.74 -2.31
C PHE A 578 9.01 -12.62 -3.04
N VAL A 579 9.46 -13.61 -3.81
CA VAL A 579 8.57 -14.54 -4.54
C VAL A 579 7.73 -15.40 -3.58
N LEU A 580 8.32 -15.85 -2.47
CA LEU A 580 7.57 -16.59 -1.44
C LEU A 580 6.49 -15.71 -0.78
N CYS A 581 6.77 -14.43 -0.56
CA CYS A 581 5.81 -13.47 -0.01
C CYS A 581 4.59 -13.23 -0.92
N ILE A 582 4.66 -13.52 -2.23
CA ILE A 582 3.49 -13.48 -3.14
C ILE A 582 2.43 -14.49 -2.66
N VAL A 583 2.86 -15.72 -2.38
CA VAL A 583 1.94 -16.78 -1.93
C VAL A 583 1.35 -16.44 -0.56
N LEU A 584 2.19 -15.92 0.36
CA LEU A 584 1.74 -15.49 1.67
C LEU A 584 0.71 -14.35 1.58
N GLY A 585 0.96 -13.36 0.71
CA GLY A 585 0.04 -12.25 0.48
C GLY A 585 -1.33 -12.71 -0.02
N ALA A 586 -1.37 -13.67 -0.92
CA ALA A 586 -2.61 -14.19 -1.49
C ALA A 586 -3.55 -14.83 -0.45
N VAL A 587 -3.01 -15.40 0.64
CA VAL A 587 -3.80 -16.15 1.64
C VAL A 587 -4.05 -15.40 2.95
N ASN A 588 -3.32 -14.30 3.22
CA ASN A 588 -3.49 -13.55 4.46
C ASN A 588 -4.70 -12.60 4.41
N PRO A 589 -5.30 -12.24 5.57
CA PRO A 589 -6.36 -11.25 5.66
C PRO A 589 -5.92 -9.88 5.10
N LEU A 590 -6.83 -9.19 4.40
CA LEU A 590 -6.53 -7.89 3.78
C LEU A 590 -6.12 -6.83 4.80
N SER A 591 -6.76 -6.79 5.97
CA SER A 591 -6.51 -5.82 7.04
C SER A 591 -5.04 -5.77 7.46
N ASP A 592 -4.44 -6.95 7.69
CA ASP A 592 -3.05 -7.06 8.15
C ASP A 592 -2.06 -6.68 7.05
N VAL A 593 -2.34 -7.14 5.82
CA VAL A 593 -1.54 -6.83 4.63
C VAL A 593 -1.59 -5.33 4.33
N LEU A 594 -2.77 -4.72 4.42
CA LEU A 594 -2.96 -3.29 4.15
C LEU A 594 -2.28 -2.42 5.19
N THR A 595 -2.42 -2.76 6.48
CA THR A 595 -1.79 -2.02 7.58
C THR A 595 -0.27 -2.05 7.47
N PHE A 596 0.32 -3.23 7.27
CA PHE A 596 1.77 -3.37 7.06
C PHE A 596 2.24 -2.58 5.83
N SER A 597 1.50 -2.66 4.73
CA SER A 597 1.81 -1.96 3.49
C SER A 597 1.80 -0.44 3.67
N ASP A 598 0.76 0.09 4.31
CA ASP A 598 0.62 1.53 4.58
C ASP A 598 1.76 2.04 5.46
N VAL A 599 2.08 1.32 6.55
CA VAL A 599 3.16 1.67 7.47
C VAL A 599 4.50 1.74 6.75
N MET A 600 4.86 0.70 6.00
CA MET A 600 6.17 0.61 5.36
C MET A 600 6.32 1.60 4.19
N ILE A 601 5.28 1.71 3.35
CA ILE A 601 5.32 2.59 2.17
C ILE A 601 5.34 4.06 2.60
N LEU A 602 4.41 4.49 3.45
CA LEU A 602 4.31 5.90 3.82
C LEU A 602 5.51 6.36 4.67
N SER A 603 6.09 5.47 5.47
CA SER A 603 7.28 5.77 6.29
C SER A 603 8.48 6.20 5.47
N MET A 604 8.61 5.76 4.20
CA MET A 604 9.67 6.21 3.29
C MET A 604 9.66 7.73 3.07
N ALA A 605 8.52 8.38 3.25
CA ALA A 605 8.38 9.83 3.07
C ALA A 605 9.28 10.63 4.00
N PHE A 606 9.42 10.18 5.26
CA PHE A 606 10.18 10.92 6.25
C PHE A 606 11.66 11.11 5.83
N PRO A 607 12.47 10.06 5.64
CA PRO A 607 13.86 10.22 5.23
C PRO A 607 13.99 10.90 3.87
N ASN A 608 13.09 10.60 2.92
CA ASN A 608 13.14 11.17 1.58
C ASN A 608 12.90 12.68 1.57
N ILE A 609 11.83 13.17 2.21
CA ILE A 609 11.46 14.59 2.19
C ILE A 609 12.48 15.40 2.97
N VAL A 610 12.90 14.96 4.17
CA VAL A 610 13.92 15.63 4.98
C VAL A 610 15.18 15.84 4.16
N GLY A 611 15.73 14.77 3.59
CA GLY A 611 16.95 14.87 2.80
C GLY A 611 16.79 15.66 1.51
N SER A 612 15.66 15.50 0.82
CA SER A 612 15.38 16.25 -0.41
C SER A 612 15.24 17.75 -0.16
N ILE A 613 14.67 18.19 0.97
CA ILE A 613 14.61 19.61 1.37
C ILE A 613 16.03 20.15 1.60
N ILE A 614 16.88 19.42 2.33
CA ILE A 614 18.27 19.82 2.60
C ILE A 614 19.08 19.94 1.30
N LEU A 615 18.81 19.07 0.32
CA LEU A 615 19.49 19.02 -0.98
C LEU A 615 18.79 19.87 -2.07
N ALA A 616 17.62 20.45 -1.80
CA ALA A 616 16.85 21.26 -2.76
C ALA A 616 17.64 22.41 -3.41
N PRO A 617 18.55 23.13 -2.70
CA PRO A 617 19.38 24.17 -3.32
C PRO A 617 20.30 23.62 -4.43
N ILE A 618 20.82 22.40 -4.30
CA ILE A 618 21.65 21.77 -5.32
C ILE A 618 20.82 21.48 -6.56
N VAL A 619 19.62 20.92 -6.39
CA VAL A 619 18.70 20.66 -7.49
C VAL A 619 18.30 21.97 -8.18
N LEU A 620 17.97 23.02 -7.42
CA LEU A 620 17.57 24.31 -8.00
C LEU A 620 18.67 24.91 -8.89
N LYS A 621 19.94 24.83 -8.45
CA LYS A 621 21.08 25.28 -9.27
C LYS A 621 21.18 24.50 -10.58
N LYS A 622 21.01 23.19 -10.53
CA LYS A 622 21.00 22.32 -11.74
C LYS A 622 19.82 22.62 -12.66
N VAL A 623 18.65 22.91 -12.08
CA VAL A 623 17.47 23.33 -12.86
C VAL A 623 17.71 24.63 -13.58
N GLN A 624 18.32 25.63 -12.93
CA GLN A 624 18.61 26.91 -13.54
C GLN A 624 19.59 26.79 -14.73
N ASP A 625 20.69 26.04 -14.53
CA ASP A 625 21.67 25.74 -15.57
C ASP A 625 21.02 25.00 -16.77
N TYR A 626 20.32 23.91 -16.47
CA TYR A 626 19.63 23.12 -17.49
C TYR A 626 18.64 23.95 -18.31
N TRP A 627 17.83 24.77 -17.61
CA TRP A 627 16.80 25.57 -18.25
C TRP A 627 17.38 26.70 -19.12
N GLN A 628 18.48 27.29 -18.69
CA GLN A 628 19.22 28.29 -19.47
C GLN A 628 19.77 27.69 -20.77
N ARG A 629 20.46 26.54 -20.71
CA ARG A 629 20.98 25.82 -21.88
C ARG A 629 19.86 25.30 -22.80
N TYR A 630 18.73 24.90 -22.25
CA TYR A 630 17.56 24.51 -23.04
C TYR A 630 16.97 25.70 -23.81
N GLN A 631 16.81 26.87 -23.17
CA GLN A 631 16.24 28.08 -23.79
C GLN A 631 17.18 28.72 -24.79
N SER A 632 18.50 28.68 -24.59
CA SER A 632 19.49 29.19 -25.53
C SER A 632 19.61 28.33 -26.82
N GLY A 633 18.98 27.13 -26.84
CA GLY A 633 19.10 26.20 -27.96
C GLY A 633 20.41 25.42 -28.01
N GLU A 634 21.23 25.49 -26.96
CA GLU A 634 22.44 24.69 -26.81
C GLU A 634 22.15 23.20 -26.77
N MET A 635 21.03 22.82 -26.13
CA MET A 635 20.55 21.42 -26.08
C MET A 635 19.82 21.07 -27.38
N LYS A 636 20.57 20.53 -28.34
CA LYS A 636 20.00 20.09 -29.62
C LYS A 636 19.27 18.78 -29.48
N PRO A 637 18.10 18.61 -30.14
CA PRO A 637 17.48 17.30 -30.28
C PRO A 637 18.43 16.32 -30.97
N VAL A 638 18.44 15.07 -30.53
CA VAL A 638 19.24 13.98 -31.14
C VAL A 638 18.46 13.34 -32.30
N LYS A 639 17.12 13.41 -32.24
CA LYS A 639 16.19 12.92 -33.30
C LYS A 639 15.26 14.03 -33.78
#